data_8e116efcac1bebb933af990918d6c4f3
#
_entry.id   8e116efcac1bebb933af990918d6c4f3
#
_cell.length_a   1.000
_cell.length_b   1.000
_cell.length_c   1.000
_cell.angle_alpha   90.00
_cell.angle_beta   90.00
_cell.angle_gamma   90.00
#
_symmetry.space_group_name_H-M   'P 1'
#
loop_
_entity.id
_entity.type
_entity.pdbx_description
1 polymer ?
#
loop_
_entity_poly.entity_id
_entity_poly.type
_entity_poly.pdbx_seq_one_letter_code
_entity_poly.pdbx_strand_id
1 'polypeptide(L)'
;MEEKEVGLDSKCYLLMIRALCKGGYLEEASNMIDFIGESHGIYPTLPVYNTFLEACSEMSRADYADQCLQLMEQRMVGKDEVTYTMLLKLAVSQWNLSAVYEIWEDYIKHFSPSILTLRNFVWSFTRLRDLKSAYEKLQHMVVLAIRGNNFVQTLSRGQLYPSRVNIPIHSKSKLGLQKFELKDNEQSIPLTAYASACNIQECDNEQFVPSTANASACNVQECNNEQSVPLTANAPACKIQGCGTLDMGNKEVKSAGQTGLDKRKIMPVLRVLRWSFNDVMHACGQAKKPGLAKQLMLQMENIGLLPSSHTYNRFARAVSKRHFRQGMEVLKTMQQKNLKPHDPTLATISVACSKALELDLAEVLLDQITNCPYPYPYNSFLQACDAMDQPERALRMLAKMKKLKIQPDIRTYQQLFSLVGNTNAPYEDGDMLSRVDSAKRIKAIEKDMAKNGVQHSQESMKNLLKALGKEGMVRELMQYLCVAEDLFYHSNRHLGIPLYNSVLHSLVEAEECRMAIALFKHMKASGLEPNAATYCIMIDCCRTIRCYKSACALVSMMLRSGFYLQTVGYTVLIKILLQDENFDEALNLLDQGHSEEIKLDVLLYNPVLHIAKDKGRIDIIELIAEQMYREKIQPDTTTCHNVFSAYVYCGFHNMAMEALQVLSMRMISLEDCVLEEKKAELEYLILSEDKEAESRILEHFKDFEEDIAIALLNLRNCAILGFPLSWSPNKSSWARRLSANYDSRKKDN
;
A
#
# COMPACT_ATOMS: atom_id res chain seq x y z
N MET A 1 -2.37 -27.89 -58.20
CA MET A 1 -3.26 -27.02 -58.97
C MET A 1 -2.59 -26.42 -60.17
N GLU A 2 -1.31 -26.07 -60.04
CA GLU A 2 -0.49 -25.61 -61.20
C GLU A 2 -0.39 -26.66 -62.34
N GLU A 3 -0.38 -27.93 -62.01
CA GLU A 3 -0.35 -29.01 -63.01
C GLU A 3 -1.58 -29.12 -63.89
N LYS A 4 -2.68 -28.37 -63.59
CA LYS A 4 -3.95 -28.41 -64.34
C LYS A 4 -4.33 -27.07 -64.99
N GLU A 5 -3.42 -26.10 -65.05
CA GLU A 5 -3.68 -24.73 -65.58
C GLU A 5 -4.94 -24.03 -64.98
N VAL A 6 -5.35 -24.43 -63.77
CA VAL A 6 -6.46 -23.77 -63.08
C VAL A 6 -5.91 -22.58 -62.34
N GLY A 7 -6.02 -21.39 -62.88
CA GLY A 7 -5.62 -20.13 -62.23
C GLY A 7 -6.31 -19.95 -60.88
N LEU A 8 -5.54 -19.78 -59.81
CA LEU A 8 -6.01 -19.44 -58.49
C LEU A 8 -6.57 -18.00 -58.45
N ASP A 9 -7.80 -17.82 -57.99
CA ASP A 9 -8.35 -16.48 -57.84
C ASP A 9 -7.82 -15.78 -56.53
N SER A 10 -7.98 -14.48 -56.44
CA SER A 10 -7.56 -13.67 -55.27
C SER A 10 -8.17 -14.14 -53.96
N LYS A 11 -9.36 -14.81 -53.99
CA LYS A 11 -10.01 -15.36 -52.79
C LYS A 11 -9.33 -16.63 -52.31
N CYS A 12 -8.83 -17.46 -53.20
CA CYS A 12 -8.10 -18.69 -52.86
C CYS A 12 -6.80 -18.30 -52.11
N TYR A 13 -6.06 -17.32 -52.66
CA TYR A 13 -4.85 -16.83 -51.99
C TYR A 13 -5.12 -16.20 -50.61
N LEU A 14 -6.20 -15.42 -50.47
CA LEU A 14 -6.61 -14.90 -49.17
C LEU A 14 -6.92 -16.02 -48.17
N LEU A 15 -7.58 -17.09 -48.60
CA LEU A 15 -7.88 -18.23 -47.71
C LEU A 15 -6.62 -19.01 -47.33
N MET A 16 -5.68 -19.20 -48.27
CA MET A 16 -4.40 -19.84 -47.98
C MET A 16 -3.56 -19.04 -47.01
N ILE A 17 -3.39 -17.73 -47.23
CA ILE A 17 -2.68 -16.83 -46.32
C ILE A 17 -3.34 -16.82 -44.93
N ARG A 18 -4.68 -16.79 -44.89
CA ARG A 18 -5.41 -16.87 -43.61
C ARG A 18 -5.17 -18.19 -42.88
N ALA A 19 -5.06 -19.32 -43.60
CA ALA A 19 -4.75 -20.61 -43.02
C ALA A 19 -3.33 -20.66 -42.46
N LEU A 20 -2.32 -20.16 -43.22
CA LEU A 20 -0.94 -20.04 -42.77
C LEU A 20 -0.82 -19.14 -41.55
N CYS A 21 -1.43 -17.97 -41.57
CA CYS A 21 -1.45 -17.04 -40.43
C CYS A 21 -2.05 -17.66 -39.16
N LYS A 22 -3.17 -18.38 -39.29
CA LYS A 22 -3.79 -19.12 -38.17
C LYS A 22 -2.95 -20.26 -37.65
N GLY A 23 -2.14 -20.87 -38.52
CA GLY A 23 -1.20 -21.93 -38.17
C GLY A 23 0.09 -21.39 -37.52
N GLY A 24 0.30 -20.08 -37.53
CA GLY A 24 1.53 -19.45 -37.01
C GLY A 24 2.71 -19.43 -37.99
N TYR A 25 2.48 -19.79 -39.25
CA TYR A 25 3.51 -19.85 -40.31
C TYR A 25 3.63 -18.48 -41.00
N LEU A 26 4.23 -17.49 -40.31
CA LEU A 26 4.33 -16.12 -40.82
C LEU A 26 5.32 -15.97 -41.97
N GLU A 27 6.40 -16.74 -41.95
CA GLU A 27 7.41 -16.71 -43.02
C GLU A 27 6.82 -17.22 -44.33
N GLU A 28 6.13 -18.33 -44.31
CA GLU A 28 5.47 -18.91 -45.49
C GLU A 28 4.33 -18.00 -45.98
N ALA A 29 3.60 -17.36 -45.06
CA ALA A 29 2.58 -16.38 -45.42
C ALA A 29 3.21 -15.12 -46.08
N SER A 30 4.34 -14.63 -45.63
CA SER A 30 5.11 -13.51 -46.23
C SER A 30 5.58 -13.88 -47.60
N ASN A 31 6.23 -15.03 -47.75
CA ASN A 31 6.73 -15.52 -49.06
C ASN A 31 5.57 -15.67 -50.05
N MET A 32 4.40 -16.10 -49.57
CA MET A 32 3.21 -16.22 -50.45
C MET A 32 2.68 -14.83 -50.87
N ILE A 33 2.73 -13.81 -50.02
CA ILE A 33 2.33 -12.44 -50.38
C ILE A 33 3.31 -11.86 -51.42
N ASP A 34 4.58 -12.17 -51.34
CA ASP A 34 5.58 -11.75 -52.28
C ASP A 34 5.40 -12.47 -53.64
N PHE A 35 5.21 -13.76 -53.61
CA PHE A 35 4.93 -14.58 -54.78
C PHE A 35 3.70 -14.09 -55.57
N ILE A 36 2.61 -13.76 -54.90
CA ILE A 36 1.40 -13.20 -55.51
C ILE A 36 1.72 -11.86 -56.17
N GLY A 37 2.58 -11.04 -55.56
CA GLY A 37 2.96 -9.74 -56.09
C GLY A 37 3.83 -9.80 -57.36
N GLU A 38 4.57 -10.89 -57.53
CA GLU A 38 5.43 -11.12 -58.71
C GLU A 38 4.69 -11.85 -59.83
N SER A 39 3.58 -12.47 -59.52
CA SER A 39 2.77 -13.23 -60.50
C SER A 39 2.02 -12.26 -61.44
N HIS A 40 2.11 -12.48 -62.73
CA HIS A 40 1.49 -11.63 -63.74
C HIS A 40 -0.04 -11.65 -63.66
N GLY A 41 -0.63 -10.49 -63.29
CA GLY A 41 -2.07 -10.25 -63.31
C GLY A 41 -2.84 -10.41 -61.98
N ILE A 42 -2.20 -10.81 -60.91
CA ILE A 42 -2.84 -10.93 -59.58
C ILE A 42 -2.07 -10.05 -58.60
N TYR A 43 -2.75 -9.04 -58.03
CA TYR A 43 -2.17 -8.21 -56.97
C TYR A 43 -2.78 -8.51 -55.65
N PRO A 44 -1.97 -8.62 -54.56
CA PRO A 44 -2.48 -8.76 -53.20
C PRO A 44 -3.41 -7.58 -52.85
N THR A 45 -4.63 -7.90 -52.42
CA THR A 45 -5.60 -6.88 -52.04
C THR A 45 -5.41 -6.46 -50.56
N LEU A 46 -5.88 -5.30 -50.16
CA LEU A 46 -5.79 -4.78 -48.82
C LEU A 46 -6.24 -5.78 -47.73
N PRO A 47 -7.33 -6.60 -47.91
CA PRO A 47 -7.70 -7.66 -46.96
C PRO A 47 -6.61 -8.71 -46.70
N VAL A 48 -5.76 -8.97 -47.70
CA VAL A 48 -4.64 -9.93 -47.55
C VAL A 48 -3.60 -9.35 -46.56
N TYR A 49 -3.16 -8.09 -46.77
CA TYR A 49 -2.26 -7.41 -45.90
C TYR A 49 -2.83 -7.25 -44.49
N ASN A 50 -4.09 -6.87 -44.34
CA ASN A 50 -4.75 -6.76 -43.04
C ASN A 50 -4.82 -8.10 -42.29
N THR A 51 -5.03 -9.21 -42.99
CA THR A 51 -5.03 -10.56 -42.41
C THR A 51 -3.63 -10.93 -41.88
N PHE A 52 -2.61 -10.60 -42.64
CA PHE A 52 -1.22 -10.84 -42.26
C PHE A 52 -0.81 -9.97 -41.06
N LEU A 53 -1.12 -8.66 -41.08
CA LEU A 53 -0.89 -7.75 -39.96
C LEU A 53 -1.65 -8.16 -38.69
N GLU A 54 -2.85 -8.73 -38.82
CA GLU A 54 -3.59 -9.31 -37.68
C GLU A 54 -2.79 -10.44 -37.04
N ALA A 55 -2.26 -11.37 -37.84
CA ALA A 55 -1.44 -12.45 -37.34
C ALA A 55 -0.11 -11.94 -36.71
N CYS A 56 0.55 -10.95 -37.35
CA CYS A 56 1.73 -10.30 -36.76
C CYS A 56 1.41 -9.67 -35.41
N SER A 57 0.23 -9.06 -35.25
CA SER A 57 -0.20 -8.46 -33.99
C SER A 57 -0.49 -9.51 -32.89
N GLU A 58 -1.07 -10.65 -33.26
CA GLU A 58 -1.36 -11.77 -32.33
C GLU A 58 -0.08 -12.45 -31.85
N MET A 59 0.92 -12.57 -32.74
CA MET A 59 2.21 -13.18 -32.46
C MET A 59 3.28 -12.17 -31.98
N SER A 60 2.92 -10.89 -31.88
CA SER A 60 3.80 -9.79 -31.44
C SER A 60 5.10 -9.65 -32.29
N ARG A 61 5.03 -9.94 -33.60
CA ARG A 61 6.16 -9.91 -34.54
C ARG A 61 6.16 -8.60 -35.35
N ALA A 62 6.93 -7.61 -34.88
CA ALA A 62 7.07 -6.30 -35.56
C ALA A 62 7.84 -6.40 -36.87
N ASP A 63 8.87 -7.21 -36.90
CA ASP A 63 9.75 -7.42 -38.06
C ASP A 63 8.95 -7.75 -39.32
N TYR A 64 8.04 -8.70 -39.25
CA TYR A 64 7.16 -9.05 -40.35
C TYR A 64 6.09 -7.99 -40.65
N ALA A 65 5.62 -7.27 -39.64
CA ALA A 65 4.68 -6.18 -39.83
C ALA A 65 5.32 -5.00 -40.58
N ASP A 66 6.58 -4.65 -40.26
CA ASP A 66 7.33 -3.61 -40.93
C ASP A 66 7.64 -3.97 -42.40
N GLN A 67 8.01 -5.24 -42.68
CA GLN A 67 8.16 -5.75 -44.04
C GLN A 67 6.82 -5.64 -44.82
N CYS A 68 5.71 -6.05 -44.17
CA CYS A 68 4.38 -5.93 -44.79
C CYS A 68 4.03 -4.47 -45.16
N LEU A 69 4.33 -3.52 -44.26
CA LEU A 69 4.10 -2.09 -44.53
C LEU A 69 4.98 -1.55 -45.65
N GLN A 70 6.23 -1.96 -45.72
CA GLN A 70 7.12 -1.61 -46.86
C GLN A 70 6.58 -2.15 -48.19
N LEU A 71 6.09 -3.41 -48.20
CA LEU A 71 5.45 -3.98 -49.38
C LEU A 71 4.17 -3.24 -49.77
N MET A 72 3.34 -2.84 -48.82
CA MET A 72 2.17 -2.01 -49.10
C MET A 72 2.54 -0.68 -49.69
N GLU A 73 3.59 -0.01 -49.23
CA GLU A 73 4.09 1.25 -49.74
C GLU A 73 4.67 1.09 -51.15
N GLN A 74 5.53 0.11 -51.40
CA GLN A 74 6.09 -0.21 -52.70
C GLN A 74 5.02 -0.49 -53.75
N ARG A 75 3.93 -1.15 -53.33
CA ARG A 75 2.83 -1.51 -54.21
C ARG A 75 1.69 -0.48 -54.24
N MET A 76 1.92 0.69 -53.62
CA MET A 76 0.98 1.82 -53.57
C MET A 76 -0.40 1.43 -52.99
N VAL A 77 -0.41 0.47 -52.03
CA VAL A 77 -1.64 0.04 -51.34
C VAL A 77 -1.86 0.91 -50.11
N GLY A 78 -2.89 1.75 -50.14
CA GLY A 78 -3.22 2.64 -49.03
C GLY A 78 -3.71 1.90 -47.77
N LYS A 79 -3.35 2.40 -46.59
CA LYS A 79 -3.84 1.90 -45.30
C LYS A 79 -5.31 2.28 -45.09
N ASP A 80 -6.10 1.39 -44.52
CA ASP A 80 -7.47 1.69 -44.10
C ASP A 80 -7.60 1.67 -42.54
N GLU A 81 -8.79 1.97 -42.02
CA GLU A 81 -9.03 1.96 -40.57
C GLU A 81 -8.75 0.61 -39.91
N VAL A 82 -8.86 -0.50 -40.65
CA VAL A 82 -8.55 -1.86 -40.15
C VAL A 82 -7.04 -2.01 -40.01
N THR A 83 -6.28 -1.54 -41.01
CA THR A 83 -4.81 -1.53 -40.96
C THR A 83 -4.32 -0.79 -39.72
N TYR A 84 -4.79 0.44 -39.48
CA TYR A 84 -4.43 1.21 -38.29
C TYR A 84 -4.83 0.52 -36.98
N THR A 85 -5.95 -0.20 -36.96
CA THR A 85 -6.36 -0.98 -35.78
C THR A 85 -5.38 -2.11 -35.49
N MET A 86 -4.87 -2.81 -36.53
CA MET A 86 -3.87 -3.87 -36.34
C MET A 86 -2.52 -3.30 -35.86
N LEU A 87 -2.10 -2.18 -36.44
CA LEU A 87 -0.87 -1.47 -36.00
C LEU A 87 -0.97 -1.03 -34.54
N LEU A 88 -2.12 -0.51 -34.10
CA LEU A 88 -2.35 -0.16 -32.71
C LEU A 88 -2.26 -1.37 -31.77
N LYS A 89 -2.84 -2.51 -32.16
CA LYS A 89 -2.74 -3.74 -31.39
C LYS A 89 -1.29 -4.20 -31.26
N LEU A 90 -0.53 -4.15 -32.34
CA LEU A 90 0.88 -4.49 -32.37
C LEU A 90 1.70 -3.56 -31.46
N ALA A 91 1.54 -2.23 -31.57
CA ALA A 91 2.22 -1.26 -30.73
C ALA A 91 1.93 -1.49 -29.24
N VAL A 92 0.69 -1.83 -28.88
CA VAL A 92 0.30 -2.16 -27.50
C VAL A 92 0.94 -3.46 -27.03
N SER A 93 1.00 -4.50 -27.89
CA SER A 93 1.64 -5.78 -27.52
C SER A 93 3.13 -5.63 -27.23
N GLN A 94 3.77 -4.68 -27.90
CA GLN A 94 5.19 -4.35 -27.73
C GLN A 94 5.47 -3.29 -26.65
N TRP A 95 4.44 -2.78 -25.97
CA TRP A 95 4.55 -1.69 -25.01
C TRP A 95 5.19 -0.41 -25.60
N ASN A 96 5.03 -0.18 -26.90
CA ASN A 96 5.63 0.96 -27.62
C ASN A 96 4.64 2.13 -27.71
N LEU A 97 4.80 3.09 -26.80
CA LEU A 97 3.97 4.31 -26.77
C LEU A 97 4.29 5.26 -27.94
N SER A 98 5.56 5.37 -28.34
CA SER A 98 5.97 6.25 -29.44
C SER A 98 5.29 5.84 -30.76
N ALA A 99 5.24 4.54 -31.04
CA ALA A 99 4.54 4.03 -32.20
C ALA A 99 3.05 4.41 -32.23
N VAL A 100 2.38 4.44 -31.06
CA VAL A 100 0.96 4.86 -30.99
C VAL A 100 0.79 6.34 -31.34
N TYR A 101 1.74 7.21 -30.97
CA TYR A 101 1.73 8.61 -31.38
C TYR A 101 1.98 8.78 -32.88
N GLU A 102 2.95 8.06 -33.45
CA GLU A 102 3.26 8.07 -34.88
C GLU A 102 2.05 7.59 -35.69
N ILE A 103 1.43 6.51 -35.27
CA ILE A 103 0.19 5.98 -35.88
C ILE A 103 -0.94 7.02 -35.80
N TRP A 104 -1.06 7.74 -34.69
CA TRP A 104 -2.07 8.81 -34.57
C TRP A 104 -1.79 9.95 -35.56
N GLU A 105 -0.56 10.44 -35.65
CA GLU A 105 -0.19 11.51 -36.55
C GLU A 105 -0.35 11.12 -38.01
N ASP A 106 -0.01 9.87 -38.37
CA ASP A 106 -0.23 9.36 -39.74
C ASP A 106 -1.74 9.22 -40.04
N TYR A 107 -2.51 8.69 -39.09
CA TYR A 107 -3.96 8.52 -39.24
C TYR A 107 -4.68 9.84 -39.48
N ILE A 108 -4.40 10.90 -38.73
CA ILE A 108 -5.08 12.20 -38.89
C ILE A 108 -4.74 12.97 -40.17
N LYS A 109 -3.62 12.63 -40.83
CA LYS A 109 -3.29 13.20 -42.16
C LYS A 109 -4.22 12.70 -43.26
N HIS A 110 -4.72 11.47 -43.11
CA HIS A 110 -5.49 10.77 -44.16
C HIS A 110 -6.96 10.58 -43.83
N PHE A 111 -7.33 10.56 -42.55
CA PHE A 111 -8.67 10.24 -42.09
C PHE A 111 -9.17 11.21 -41.03
N SER A 112 -10.49 11.45 -41.05
CA SER A 112 -11.19 12.12 -39.95
C SER A 112 -11.53 11.08 -38.87
N PRO A 113 -11.17 11.32 -37.58
CA PRO A 113 -11.37 10.33 -36.55
C PRO A 113 -12.84 9.97 -36.34
N SER A 114 -13.14 8.68 -36.43
CA SER A 114 -14.45 8.12 -36.08
C SER A 114 -14.53 7.79 -34.59
N ILE A 115 -15.75 7.59 -34.06
CA ILE A 115 -15.96 7.17 -32.67
C ILE A 115 -15.28 5.82 -32.40
N LEU A 116 -15.28 4.91 -33.36
CA LEU A 116 -14.64 3.59 -33.21
C LEU A 116 -13.11 3.71 -33.22
N THR A 117 -12.57 4.54 -34.09
CA THR A 117 -11.11 4.78 -34.15
C THR A 117 -10.64 5.43 -32.86
N LEU A 118 -11.32 6.47 -32.39
CA LEU A 118 -11.01 7.11 -31.11
C LEU A 118 -11.08 6.12 -29.94
N ARG A 119 -12.04 5.18 -29.95
CA ARG A 119 -12.09 4.10 -28.96
C ARG A 119 -10.82 3.25 -28.97
N ASN A 120 -10.33 2.88 -30.17
CA ASN A 120 -9.10 2.09 -30.28
C ASN A 120 -7.89 2.86 -29.74
N PHE A 121 -7.77 4.16 -30.00
CA PHE A 121 -6.73 4.99 -29.43
C PHE A 121 -6.89 5.16 -27.90
N VAL A 122 -8.09 5.39 -27.38
CA VAL A 122 -8.34 5.42 -25.94
C VAL A 122 -7.90 4.11 -25.28
N TRP A 123 -8.26 2.97 -25.89
CA TRP A 123 -7.84 1.65 -25.41
C TRP A 123 -6.30 1.50 -25.42
N SER A 124 -5.63 1.91 -26.51
CA SER A 124 -4.18 1.80 -26.65
C SER A 124 -3.44 2.65 -25.59
N PHE A 125 -3.81 3.93 -25.46
CA PHE A 125 -3.22 4.81 -24.46
C PHE A 125 -3.48 4.35 -23.02
N THR A 126 -4.68 3.82 -22.71
CA THR A 126 -4.96 3.30 -21.38
C THR A 126 -4.13 2.06 -21.05
N ARG A 127 -3.88 1.19 -22.04
CA ARG A 127 -3.03 0.00 -21.85
C ARG A 127 -1.56 0.39 -21.65
N LEU A 128 -1.07 1.38 -22.35
CA LEU A 128 0.30 1.89 -22.23
C LEU A 128 0.47 2.91 -21.10
N ARG A 129 -0.54 3.06 -20.23
CA ARG A 129 -0.54 3.91 -19.04
C ARG A 129 -0.41 5.43 -19.32
N ASP A 130 -0.67 5.86 -20.52
CA ASP A 130 -0.76 7.28 -20.86
C ASP A 130 -2.20 7.78 -20.65
N LEU A 131 -2.45 8.20 -19.42
CA LEU A 131 -3.78 8.68 -19.02
C LEU A 131 -4.15 10.03 -19.66
N LYS A 132 -3.15 10.90 -19.91
CA LYS A 132 -3.40 12.22 -20.49
C LYS A 132 -3.95 12.10 -21.90
N SER A 133 -3.25 11.40 -22.78
CA SER A 133 -3.67 11.20 -24.17
C SER A 133 -4.97 10.39 -24.27
N ALA A 134 -5.14 9.37 -23.38
CA ALA A 134 -6.41 8.63 -23.29
C ALA A 134 -7.59 9.54 -22.96
N TYR A 135 -7.41 10.46 -21.99
CA TYR A 135 -8.43 11.42 -21.62
C TYR A 135 -8.73 12.42 -22.75
N GLU A 136 -7.71 12.96 -23.42
CA GLU A 136 -7.88 13.87 -24.56
C GLU A 136 -8.68 13.20 -25.69
N LYS A 137 -8.36 11.96 -26.04
CA LYS A 137 -9.10 11.20 -27.07
C LYS A 137 -10.53 10.89 -26.64
N LEU A 138 -10.76 10.60 -25.35
CA LEU A 138 -12.10 10.44 -24.79
C LEU A 138 -12.91 11.74 -24.91
N GLN A 139 -12.32 12.91 -24.60
CA GLN A 139 -12.99 14.20 -24.74
C GLN A 139 -13.35 14.49 -26.22
N HIS A 140 -12.43 14.18 -27.13
CA HIS A 140 -12.70 14.30 -28.57
C HIS A 140 -13.87 13.40 -28.98
N MET A 141 -13.91 12.17 -28.49
CA MET A 141 -15.01 11.22 -28.73
C MET A 141 -16.35 11.75 -28.17
N VAL A 142 -16.35 12.36 -26.99
CA VAL A 142 -17.54 13.00 -26.40
C VAL A 142 -18.02 14.18 -27.26
N VAL A 143 -17.11 15.02 -27.73
CA VAL A 143 -17.43 16.15 -28.61
C VAL A 143 -18.06 15.70 -29.91
N LEU A 144 -17.50 14.65 -30.55
CA LEU A 144 -18.08 14.09 -31.78
C LEU A 144 -19.46 13.48 -31.51
N ALA A 145 -19.64 12.82 -30.38
CA ALA A 145 -20.91 12.26 -29.97
C ALA A 145 -22.00 13.34 -29.74
N ILE A 146 -21.60 14.50 -29.18
CA ILE A 146 -22.53 15.62 -28.92
C ILE A 146 -22.85 16.39 -30.21
N ARG A 147 -21.85 16.67 -31.07
CA ARG A 147 -22.03 17.48 -32.29
C ARG A 147 -22.83 16.78 -33.37
N GLY A 148 -22.99 15.46 -33.30
CA GLY A 148 -23.85 14.72 -34.24
C GLY A 148 -23.37 14.80 -35.70
N ASN A 149 -22.04 14.83 -35.95
CA ASN A 149 -21.50 14.88 -37.30
C ASN A 149 -21.80 13.60 -38.09
N ASN A 150 -22.46 13.78 -39.24
CA ASN A 150 -22.92 12.72 -40.10
C ASN A 150 -21.80 12.20 -41.00
N PHE A 151 -21.15 11.14 -40.65
CA PHE A 151 -20.49 10.29 -41.61
C PHE A 151 -20.96 8.85 -41.42
N VAL A 152 -21.87 8.42 -42.30
CA VAL A 152 -22.22 7.02 -42.42
C VAL A 152 -21.28 6.42 -43.46
N GLN A 153 -20.27 5.71 -43.02
CA GLN A 153 -19.56 4.79 -43.91
C GLN A 153 -20.31 3.45 -43.89
N THR A 154 -20.90 3.09 -45.00
CA THR A 154 -21.39 1.75 -45.23
C THR A 154 -20.23 0.85 -45.64
N LEU A 155 -19.82 -0.05 -44.74
CA LEU A 155 -18.95 -1.14 -45.15
C LEU A 155 -19.69 -2.06 -46.12
N SER A 156 -18.94 -2.66 -47.06
CA SER A 156 -19.37 -3.51 -48.16
C SER A 156 -20.24 -4.74 -47.79
N ARG A 157 -20.64 -4.87 -46.54
CA ARG A 157 -21.56 -5.91 -46.01
C ARG A 157 -22.85 -5.38 -45.40
N GLY A 158 -23.25 -4.12 -45.70
CA GLY A 158 -24.52 -3.59 -45.21
C GLY A 158 -24.59 -3.32 -43.70
N GLN A 159 -23.48 -3.44 -42.97
CA GLN A 159 -23.42 -3.04 -41.55
C GLN A 159 -23.25 -1.53 -41.48
N LEU A 160 -24.28 -0.86 -40.98
CA LEU A 160 -24.27 0.56 -40.72
C LEU A 160 -23.42 0.82 -39.44
N TYR A 161 -22.26 1.46 -39.60
CA TYR A 161 -21.58 2.05 -38.47
C TYR A 161 -22.22 3.41 -38.15
N PRO A 162 -22.73 3.61 -36.95
CA PRO A 162 -23.37 4.85 -36.59
C PRO A 162 -22.33 5.96 -36.48
N SER A 163 -22.35 6.87 -37.43
CA SER A 163 -21.53 8.09 -37.42
C SER A 163 -22.17 9.23 -36.63
N ARG A 164 -23.43 9.10 -36.23
CA ARG A 164 -24.17 10.07 -35.41
C ARG A 164 -24.61 9.44 -34.10
N VAL A 165 -24.29 10.12 -33.02
CA VAL A 165 -24.87 9.88 -31.71
C VAL A 165 -25.72 11.07 -31.36
N ASN A 166 -27.02 10.97 -31.54
CA ASN A 166 -27.95 11.86 -30.87
C ASN A 166 -28.07 11.38 -29.42
N ILE A 167 -27.16 11.82 -28.57
CA ILE A 167 -27.33 11.64 -27.12
C ILE A 167 -28.39 12.68 -26.72
N PRO A 168 -29.51 12.28 -26.11
CA PRO A 168 -30.47 13.23 -25.58
C PRO A 168 -29.81 13.96 -24.40
N ILE A 169 -29.23 15.11 -24.66
CA ILE A 169 -28.71 16.02 -23.63
C ILE A 169 -29.90 16.78 -23.10
N HIS A 170 -30.24 16.54 -21.85
CA HIS A 170 -31.21 17.38 -21.18
C HIS A 170 -30.70 18.83 -21.16
N SER A 171 -31.45 19.72 -21.83
CA SER A 171 -31.10 21.10 -22.12
C SER A 171 -31.01 22.04 -20.89
N LYS A 172 -30.80 21.52 -19.69
CA LYS A 172 -30.61 22.29 -18.46
C LYS A 172 -29.18 22.69 -18.13
N SER A 173 -28.18 22.22 -18.86
CA SER A 173 -26.80 22.67 -18.64
C SER A 173 -26.35 23.58 -19.79
N LYS A 174 -26.70 24.88 -19.68
CA LYS A 174 -25.89 25.96 -20.27
C LYS A 174 -24.54 26.08 -19.53
N LEU A 175 -23.88 24.97 -19.30
CA LEU A 175 -22.46 24.98 -18.97
C LEU A 175 -21.72 24.87 -20.27
N GLY A 176 -21.25 26.04 -20.72
CA GLY A 176 -20.29 26.12 -21.78
C GLY A 176 -19.20 25.07 -21.56
N LEU A 177 -18.70 24.51 -22.64
CA LEU A 177 -17.44 23.78 -22.68
C LEU A 177 -16.38 24.66 -22.00
N GLN A 178 -16.33 24.67 -20.69
CA GLN A 178 -15.14 25.09 -19.99
C GLN A 178 -14.07 24.11 -20.46
N LYS A 179 -13.09 24.62 -21.17
CA LYS A 179 -11.81 23.98 -21.32
C LYS A 179 -11.45 23.53 -19.91
N PHE A 180 -11.54 22.22 -19.66
CA PHE A 180 -10.98 21.63 -18.46
C PHE A 180 -9.46 21.74 -18.64
N GLU A 181 -8.94 22.92 -18.40
CA GLU A 181 -7.53 23.09 -18.10
C GLU A 181 -7.33 22.29 -16.81
N LEU A 182 -6.61 21.19 -16.95
CA LEU A 182 -5.91 20.61 -15.83
C LEU A 182 -5.12 21.77 -15.22
N LYS A 183 -5.63 22.40 -14.17
CA LYS A 183 -4.83 23.30 -13.38
C LYS A 183 -3.72 22.46 -12.80
N ASP A 184 -2.59 22.46 -13.52
CA ASP A 184 -1.30 22.07 -13.04
C ASP A 184 -0.88 23.07 -11.96
N ASN A 185 -1.36 22.81 -10.73
CA ASN A 185 -0.75 23.36 -9.52
C ASN A 185 0.20 22.32 -8.92
N GLU A 186 0.88 21.57 -9.76
CA GLU A 186 2.13 20.90 -9.42
C GLU A 186 3.11 21.28 -10.53
N GLN A 187 4.14 22.03 -10.12
CA GLN A 187 5.23 22.46 -10.95
C GLN A 187 5.74 21.28 -11.79
N SER A 188 5.66 21.41 -13.10
CA SER A 188 6.22 20.46 -14.04
C SER A 188 7.74 20.49 -13.92
N ILE A 189 8.30 19.57 -13.14
CA ILE A 189 9.73 19.25 -13.14
C ILE A 189 9.98 18.40 -14.40
N PRO A 190 10.93 18.81 -15.28
CA PRO A 190 11.23 18.05 -16.49
C PRO A 190 11.72 16.64 -16.14
N LEU A 191 11.28 15.64 -16.88
CA LEU A 191 11.58 14.21 -16.69
C LEU A 191 13.08 13.83 -16.75
N THR A 192 13.97 14.77 -17.03
CA THR A 192 15.42 14.57 -17.07
C THR A 192 16.14 14.81 -15.75
N ALA A 193 15.44 15.29 -14.69
CA ALA A 193 16.03 15.58 -13.39
C ALA A 193 15.86 14.47 -12.35
N TYR A 194 15.21 13.36 -12.66
CA TYR A 194 14.94 12.25 -11.71
C TYR A 194 16.05 11.20 -11.59
N ALA A 195 17.18 11.39 -12.24
CA ALA A 195 18.28 10.43 -12.16
C ALA A 195 19.34 10.75 -11.08
N SER A 196 19.24 11.86 -10.34
CA SER A 196 20.35 12.28 -9.45
C SER A 196 19.98 12.74 -8.04
N ALA A 197 18.73 12.64 -7.60
CA ALA A 197 18.36 13.11 -6.25
C ALA A 197 17.27 12.25 -5.62
N CYS A 198 17.56 11.01 -5.30
CA CYS A 198 16.80 10.20 -4.34
C CYS A 198 17.74 9.33 -3.53
N ASN A 199 18.49 9.98 -2.64
CA ASN A 199 19.00 9.34 -1.42
C ASN A 199 18.09 9.79 -0.27
N ILE A 200 16.93 9.19 -0.16
CA ILE A 200 16.18 9.09 1.09
C ILE A 200 15.58 7.69 1.10
N GLN A 201 16.03 6.91 2.05
CA GLN A 201 15.58 5.57 2.36
C GLN A 201 14.10 5.60 2.74
N GLU A 202 13.24 5.20 1.82
CA GLU A 202 12.01 4.52 2.16
C GLU A 202 12.08 3.14 1.52
N CYS A 203 12.07 2.14 2.39
CA CYS A 203 12.12 0.73 2.02
C CYS A 203 10.79 0.31 1.39
N ASP A 204 10.64 0.55 0.09
CA ASP A 204 9.70 -0.18 -0.75
C ASP A 204 10.52 -0.89 -1.83
N ASN A 205 11.14 -2.01 -1.41
CA ASN A 205 11.75 -2.98 -2.32
C ASN A 205 10.64 -3.76 -3.03
N GLU A 206 9.98 -3.16 -4.00
CA GLU A 206 9.40 -3.89 -5.12
C GLU A 206 10.47 -4.04 -6.21
N GLN A 207 11.42 -4.91 -6.00
CA GLN A 207 12.19 -5.47 -7.10
C GLN A 207 11.27 -6.35 -7.94
N PHE A 208 10.75 -5.76 -9.00
CA PHE A 208 10.16 -6.48 -10.12
C PHE A 208 11.29 -7.23 -10.83
N VAL A 209 11.46 -8.49 -10.49
CA VAL A 209 12.11 -9.45 -11.39
C VAL A 209 11.07 -9.77 -12.46
N PRO A 210 11.33 -9.59 -13.76
CA PRO A 210 10.41 -10.02 -14.78
C PRO A 210 10.45 -11.55 -14.84
N SER A 211 9.54 -12.19 -14.11
CA SER A 211 9.15 -13.57 -14.36
C SER A 211 8.27 -13.54 -15.61
N THR A 212 8.88 -13.81 -16.74
CA THR A 212 8.22 -14.15 -17.99
C THR A 212 7.31 -15.34 -17.77
N ALA A 213 6.05 -15.21 -18.11
CA ALA A 213 4.95 -16.13 -18.10
C ALA A 213 4.04 -16.05 -16.86
N ASN A 214 2.84 -15.56 -17.09
CA ASN A 214 1.58 -15.69 -16.36
C ASN A 214 0.93 -14.45 -15.72
N ALA A 215 1.50 -13.25 -15.80
CA ALA A 215 0.78 -12.05 -15.34
C ALA A 215 -0.12 -11.40 -16.42
N SER A 216 -0.05 -11.83 -17.68
CA SER A 216 -0.83 -11.27 -18.79
C SER A 216 -2.23 -11.88 -18.95
N ALA A 217 -2.48 -13.07 -18.42
CA ALA A 217 -3.74 -13.78 -18.66
C ALA A 217 -4.94 -13.24 -17.86
N CYS A 218 -4.73 -12.60 -16.71
CA CYS A 218 -5.85 -12.23 -15.84
C CYS A 218 -6.54 -10.92 -16.18
N ASN A 219 -5.90 -10.03 -16.94
CA ASN A 219 -6.54 -8.78 -17.39
C ASN A 219 -7.26 -8.91 -18.74
N VAL A 220 -7.04 -9.98 -19.48
CA VAL A 220 -7.59 -10.20 -20.83
C VAL A 220 -8.95 -10.88 -20.77
N GLN A 221 -9.19 -11.76 -19.79
CA GLN A 221 -10.46 -12.49 -19.70
C GLN A 221 -11.67 -11.65 -19.29
N GLU A 222 -11.49 -10.60 -18.47
CA GLU A 222 -12.63 -9.73 -18.12
C GLU A 222 -13.06 -8.80 -19.25
N CYS A 223 -12.20 -8.50 -20.23
CA CYS A 223 -12.55 -7.69 -21.39
C CYS A 223 -13.07 -8.54 -22.58
N ASN A 224 -12.75 -9.82 -22.65
CA ASN A 224 -13.09 -10.67 -23.78
C ASN A 224 -14.47 -11.35 -23.67
N ASN A 225 -15.06 -11.42 -22.49
CA ASN A 225 -16.40 -12.03 -22.32
C ASN A 225 -17.57 -11.19 -22.83
N GLU A 226 -17.33 -9.93 -23.23
CA GLU A 226 -18.37 -9.15 -23.92
C GLU A 226 -18.14 -9.02 -25.45
N GLN A 227 -17.04 -9.56 -25.99
CA GLN A 227 -16.70 -9.40 -27.42
C GLN A 227 -16.93 -10.66 -28.30
N SER A 228 -17.29 -11.79 -27.72
CA SER A 228 -17.54 -13.01 -28.51
C SER A 228 -18.97 -13.50 -28.38
N VAL A 229 -19.88 -12.81 -29.04
CA VAL A 229 -21.11 -13.44 -29.53
C VAL A 229 -21.09 -13.34 -31.05
N PRO A 230 -20.79 -14.41 -31.76
CA PRO A 230 -21.05 -14.47 -33.19
C PRO A 230 -22.57 -14.59 -33.41
N LEU A 231 -23.11 -13.65 -34.15
CA LEU A 231 -24.44 -13.81 -34.74
C LEU A 231 -24.43 -14.97 -35.74
N THR A 232 -24.88 -16.12 -35.32
CA THR A 232 -25.46 -17.10 -36.24
C THR A 232 -26.83 -17.46 -35.71
N ALA A 233 -27.81 -17.20 -36.58
CA ALA A 233 -29.19 -17.60 -36.43
C ALA A 233 -29.34 -19.13 -36.37
N ASN A 234 -30.12 -19.64 -35.43
CA ASN A 234 -31.26 -20.52 -35.65
C ASN A 234 -31.84 -20.96 -34.30
N ALA A 235 -33.10 -20.68 -34.13
CA ALA A 235 -33.96 -21.09 -33.03
C ALA A 235 -34.19 -22.60 -33.00
N PRO A 236 -34.71 -23.24 -31.91
CA PRO A 236 -36.15 -23.12 -31.69
C PRO A 236 -36.59 -22.90 -30.22
N ALA A 237 -37.85 -22.51 -30.13
CA ALA A 237 -38.59 -22.19 -28.94
C ALA A 237 -38.76 -23.34 -27.94
N CYS A 238 -38.76 -22.97 -26.64
CA CYS A 238 -39.54 -23.67 -25.63
C CYS A 238 -40.21 -22.68 -24.69
N LYS A 239 -41.52 -22.79 -24.62
CA LYS A 239 -42.41 -22.10 -23.68
C LYS A 239 -42.24 -22.62 -22.27
N ILE A 240 -42.24 -21.75 -21.26
CA ILE A 240 -42.86 -22.05 -19.98
C ILE A 240 -43.59 -20.79 -19.48
N GLN A 241 -44.87 -20.98 -19.19
CA GLN A 241 -45.83 -20.14 -18.48
C GLN A 241 -45.35 -19.86 -17.05
N GLY A 242 -45.53 -18.71 -16.43
CA GLY A 242 -46.77 -18.09 -16.08
C GLY A 242 -46.69 -17.66 -14.61
N CYS A 243 -47.40 -16.63 -14.26
CA CYS A 243 -47.80 -16.05 -12.97
C CYS A 243 -47.03 -14.78 -12.61
N GLY A 244 -47.62 -13.63 -12.48
CA GLY A 244 -48.89 -13.17 -12.02
C GLY A 244 -48.67 -11.76 -11.45
N THR A 245 -49.20 -10.78 -12.07
CA THR A 245 -49.80 -9.52 -11.62
C THR A 245 -49.34 -8.90 -10.27
N LEU A 246 -48.95 -7.65 -10.31
CA LEU A 246 -49.73 -6.56 -9.64
C LEU A 246 -49.31 -5.16 -10.18
N ASP A 247 -50.37 -4.52 -10.57
CA ASP A 247 -50.59 -3.22 -11.14
C ASP A 247 -50.33 -2.08 -10.14
N MET A 248 -49.72 -1.00 -10.59
CA MET A 248 -50.04 0.36 -10.10
C MET A 248 -49.60 1.38 -11.14
N GLY A 249 -50.58 2.05 -11.68
CA GLY A 249 -50.55 2.95 -12.79
C GLY A 249 -49.72 4.20 -12.64
N ASN A 250 -49.22 4.66 -13.76
CA ASN A 250 -49.06 6.11 -14.00
C ASN A 250 -49.29 6.43 -15.48
N LYS A 251 -50.10 7.45 -15.65
CA LYS A 251 -50.72 7.95 -16.87
C LYS A 251 -49.69 8.28 -17.95
N GLU A 252 -49.86 7.64 -19.10
CA GLU A 252 -49.24 8.05 -20.37
C GLU A 252 -49.88 9.34 -20.91
N VAL A 253 -48.99 10.29 -21.24
CA VAL A 253 -49.31 11.32 -22.22
C VAL A 253 -48.79 10.83 -23.55
N LYS A 254 -49.76 10.51 -24.45
CA LYS A 254 -49.50 10.09 -25.83
C LYS A 254 -48.89 11.27 -26.61
N SER A 255 -47.68 11.08 -27.11
CA SER A 255 -47.21 11.72 -28.34
C SER A 255 -46.71 10.64 -29.30
N ALA A 256 -47.35 10.63 -30.48
CA ALA A 256 -47.30 9.60 -31.46
C ALA A 256 -45.97 9.53 -32.23
N GLY A 257 -45.50 8.31 -32.49
CA GLY A 257 -45.03 7.86 -33.79
C GLY A 257 -43.78 8.52 -34.39
N GLN A 258 -42.55 8.31 -33.80
CA GLN A 258 -41.29 8.39 -34.56
C GLN A 258 -40.06 7.77 -33.82
N THR A 259 -40.22 7.12 -32.69
CA THR A 259 -39.15 6.84 -31.73
C THR A 259 -38.55 5.41 -31.77
N GLY A 260 -39.05 4.52 -32.61
CA GLY A 260 -38.62 3.09 -32.60
C GLY A 260 -37.35 2.80 -33.39
N LEU A 261 -37.12 3.50 -34.51
CA LEU A 261 -35.98 3.25 -35.41
C LEU A 261 -34.69 3.98 -34.91
N ASP A 262 -34.84 5.15 -34.29
CA ASP A 262 -33.68 5.92 -33.77
C ASP A 262 -33.08 5.28 -32.54
N LYS A 263 -33.87 4.72 -31.63
CA LYS A 263 -33.35 4.04 -30.42
C LYS A 263 -32.43 2.85 -30.75
N ARG A 264 -32.71 2.09 -31.81
CA ARG A 264 -31.89 0.94 -32.22
C ARG A 264 -30.53 1.35 -32.78
N LYS A 265 -30.44 2.52 -33.43
CA LYS A 265 -29.19 3.05 -34.01
C LYS A 265 -28.30 3.74 -32.97
N ILE A 266 -28.86 4.29 -31.89
CA ILE A 266 -28.16 5.03 -30.84
C ILE A 266 -27.51 4.09 -29.82
N MET A 267 -28.14 2.96 -29.50
CA MET A 267 -27.69 2.02 -28.48
C MET A 267 -26.23 1.50 -28.66
N PRO A 268 -25.75 1.14 -29.86
CA PRO A 268 -24.39 0.66 -30.03
C PRO A 268 -23.33 1.75 -29.66
N VAL A 269 -23.61 3.00 -29.98
CA VAL A 269 -22.67 4.09 -29.75
C VAL A 269 -22.60 4.48 -28.27
N LEU A 270 -23.73 4.52 -27.58
CA LEU A 270 -23.78 4.71 -26.14
C LEU A 270 -23.00 3.61 -25.40
N ARG A 271 -23.03 2.38 -25.93
CA ARG A 271 -22.24 1.26 -25.41
C ARG A 271 -20.74 1.51 -25.58
N VAL A 272 -20.31 1.88 -26.80
CA VAL A 272 -18.90 2.16 -27.12
C VAL A 272 -18.37 3.34 -26.27
N LEU A 273 -19.16 4.41 -26.13
CA LEU A 273 -18.81 5.55 -25.30
C LEU A 273 -18.65 5.12 -23.81
N ARG A 274 -19.59 4.34 -23.28
CA ARG A 274 -19.51 3.82 -21.92
C ARG A 274 -18.28 2.96 -21.70
N TRP A 275 -17.90 2.11 -22.66
CA TRP A 275 -16.68 1.32 -22.58
C TRP A 275 -15.43 2.21 -22.49
N SER A 276 -15.35 3.27 -23.31
CA SER A 276 -14.24 4.21 -23.31
C SER A 276 -14.12 4.96 -21.99
N PHE A 277 -15.24 5.42 -21.42
CA PHE A 277 -15.25 5.99 -20.05
C PHE A 277 -14.76 4.98 -19.02
N ASN A 278 -15.21 3.74 -19.10
CA ASN A 278 -14.79 2.69 -18.19
C ASN A 278 -13.29 2.39 -18.29
N ASP A 279 -12.72 2.37 -19.49
CA ASP A 279 -11.28 2.14 -19.69
C ASP A 279 -10.44 3.26 -19.11
N VAL A 280 -10.81 4.53 -19.36
CA VAL A 280 -10.12 5.69 -18.76
C VAL A 280 -10.30 5.72 -17.24
N MET A 281 -11.48 5.37 -16.72
CA MET A 281 -11.73 5.27 -15.28
C MET A 281 -10.88 4.18 -14.63
N HIS A 282 -10.69 3.05 -15.30
CA HIS A 282 -9.77 2.00 -14.85
C HIS A 282 -8.32 2.50 -14.81
N ALA A 283 -7.89 3.21 -15.87
CA ALA A 283 -6.56 3.82 -15.92
C ALA A 283 -6.36 4.88 -14.82
N CYS A 284 -7.39 5.66 -14.47
CA CYS A 284 -7.37 6.56 -13.31
C CYS A 284 -7.07 5.80 -12.00
N GLY A 285 -7.68 4.61 -11.84
CA GLY A 285 -7.41 3.75 -10.69
C GLY A 285 -5.98 3.23 -10.66
N GLN A 286 -5.39 2.90 -11.82
CA GLN A 286 -3.98 2.48 -11.90
C GLN A 286 -3.02 3.66 -11.62
N ALA A 287 -3.32 4.84 -12.17
CA ALA A 287 -2.52 6.05 -11.99
C ALA A 287 -2.74 6.77 -10.64
N LYS A 288 -3.55 6.21 -9.72
CA LYS A 288 -3.88 6.78 -8.41
C LYS A 288 -4.46 8.21 -8.50
N LYS A 289 -5.27 8.51 -9.53
CA LYS A 289 -5.90 9.83 -9.74
C LYS A 289 -7.43 9.78 -9.49
N PRO A 290 -7.91 9.74 -8.23
CA PRO A 290 -9.33 9.63 -7.91
C PRO A 290 -10.15 10.87 -8.30
N GLY A 291 -9.54 12.06 -8.30
CA GLY A 291 -10.21 13.30 -8.72
C GLY A 291 -10.70 13.24 -10.17
N LEU A 292 -9.86 12.76 -11.07
CA LEU A 292 -10.23 12.60 -12.48
C LEU A 292 -11.34 11.54 -12.65
N ALA A 293 -11.32 10.45 -11.88
CA ALA A 293 -12.38 9.46 -11.90
C ALA A 293 -13.74 10.06 -11.47
N LYS A 294 -13.76 10.94 -10.46
CA LYS A 294 -14.97 11.69 -10.04
C LYS A 294 -15.47 12.61 -11.14
N GLN A 295 -14.57 13.34 -11.80
CA GLN A 295 -14.93 14.22 -12.93
C GLN A 295 -15.55 13.42 -14.09
N LEU A 296 -14.97 12.26 -14.43
CA LEU A 296 -15.52 11.38 -15.45
C LEU A 296 -16.91 10.85 -15.09
N MET A 297 -17.13 10.50 -13.82
CA MET A 297 -18.46 10.05 -13.36
C MET A 297 -19.51 11.15 -13.50
N LEU A 298 -19.20 12.37 -13.05
CA LEU A 298 -20.06 13.55 -13.23
C LEU A 298 -20.29 13.88 -14.70
N GLN A 299 -19.26 13.77 -15.54
CA GLN A 299 -19.39 14.00 -16.98
C GLN A 299 -20.33 12.98 -17.62
N MET A 300 -20.27 11.70 -17.24
CA MET A 300 -21.20 10.68 -17.71
C MET A 300 -22.66 11.04 -17.35
N GLU A 301 -22.89 11.47 -16.12
CA GLU A 301 -24.22 11.87 -15.66
C GLU A 301 -24.72 13.13 -16.39
N ASN A 302 -23.86 14.14 -16.61
CA ASN A 302 -24.17 15.36 -17.32
C ASN A 302 -24.55 15.15 -18.79
N ILE A 303 -23.93 14.19 -19.47
CA ILE A 303 -24.26 13.82 -20.85
C ILE A 303 -25.42 12.81 -20.95
N GLY A 304 -26.04 12.45 -19.82
CA GLY A 304 -27.15 11.50 -19.78
C GLY A 304 -26.75 10.04 -20.02
N LEU A 305 -25.45 9.71 -19.92
CA LEU A 305 -24.95 8.34 -20.06
C LEU A 305 -25.04 7.60 -18.74
N LEU A 306 -26.08 6.82 -18.53
CA LEU A 306 -26.29 6.08 -17.28
C LEU A 306 -25.13 5.13 -16.96
N PRO A 307 -24.49 5.26 -15.77
CA PRO A 307 -23.44 4.38 -15.32
C PRO A 307 -23.96 2.93 -15.15
N SER A 308 -23.18 1.97 -15.64
CA SER A 308 -23.47 0.54 -15.48
C SER A 308 -22.86 -0.01 -14.18
N SER A 309 -23.21 -1.25 -13.82
CA SER A 309 -22.55 -1.97 -12.71
C SER A 309 -21.02 -1.98 -12.88
N HIS A 310 -20.51 -2.25 -14.08
CA HIS A 310 -19.08 -2.19 -14.39
C HIS A 310 -18.49 -0.78 -14.17
N THR A 311 -19.22 0.27 -14.51
CA THR A 311 -18.80 1.67 -14.28
C THR A 311 -18.63 1.93 -12.80
N TYR A 312 -19.63 1.58 -11.97
CA TYR A 312 -19.55 1.75 -10.52
C TYR A 312 -18.40 0.92 -9.91
N ASN A 313 -18.20 -0.32 -10.37
CA ASN A 313 -17.10 -1.15 -9.88
C ASN A 313 -15.72 -0.56 -10.21
N ARG A 314 -15.51 -0.03 -11.43
CA ARG A 314 -14.25 0.63 -11.82
C ARG A 314 -14.05 1.95 -11.06
N PHE A 315 -15.12 2.72 -10.87
CA PHE A 315 -15.10 3.94 -10.09
C PHE A 315 -14.77 3.68 -8.62
N ALA A 316 -15.43 2.72 -7.98
CA ALA A 316 -15.15 2.34 -6.61
C ALA A 316 -13.69 1.97 -6.40
N ARG A 317 -13.12 1.14 -7.31
CA ARG A 317 -11.69 0.78 -7.28
C ARG A 317 -10.75 1.97 -7.49
N ALA A 318 -11.16 2.97 -8.28
CA ALA A 318 -10.34 4.15 -8.53
C ALA A 318 -10.29 5.09 -7.32
N VAL A 319 -11.42 5.29 -6.61
CA VAL A 319 -11.50 6.22 -5.48
C VAL A 319 -11.05 5.60 -4.17
N SER A 320 -11.20 4.29 -3.97
CA SER A 320 -10.87 3.60 -2.71
C SER A 320 -9.38 3.50 -2.42
N LYS A 321 -8.50 3.57 -3.44
CA LYS A 321 -7.05 3.40 -3.25
C LYS A 321 -6.40 4.43 -2.32
N ARG A 322 -6.95 5.65 -2.23
CA ARG A 322 -6.50 6.70 -1.31
C ARG A 322 -7.37 6.84 -0.07
N HIS A 323 -8.67 6.68 -0.23
CA HIS A 323 -9.66 6.90 0.83
C HIS A 323 -10.72 5.79 0.81
N PHE A 324 -10.62 4.84 1.69
CA PHE A 324 -11.57 3.71 1.77
C PHE A 324 -13.01 4.17 1.99
N ARG A 325 -13.23 5.26 2.75
CA ARG A 325 -14.57 5.83 3.01
C ARG A 325 -15.31 6.16 1.72
N GLN A 326 -14.62 6.74 0.72
CA GLN A 326 -15.23 7.01 -0.60
C GLN A 326 -15.62 5.73 -1.34
N GLY A 327 -14.81 4.69 -1.25
CA GLY A 327 -15.17 3.37 -1.78
C GLY A 327 -16.43 2.80 -1.12
N MET A 328 -16.55 2.94 0.19
CA MET A 328 -17.73 2.51 0.94
C MET A 328 -19.00 3.30 0.56
N GLU A 329 -18.89 4.60 0.31
CA GLU A 329 -20.01 5.43 -0.19
C GLU A 329 -20.50 4.94 -1.56
N VAL A 330 -19.57 4.58 -2.45
CA VAL A 330 -19.93 4.01 -3.76
C VAL A 330 -20.62 2.66 -3.59
N LEU A 331 -20.15 1.79 -2.68
CA LEU A 331 -20.83 0.51 -2.39
C LEU A 331 -22.26 0.74 -1.85
N LYS A 332 -22.45 1.71 -0.96
CA LYS A 332 -23.80 2.10 -0.48
C LYS A 332 -24.70 2.55 -1.64
N THR A 333 -24.15 3.37 -2.56
CA THR A 333 -24.87 3.80 -3.75
C THR A 333 -25.23 2.63 -4.68
N MET A 334 -24.31 1.68 -4.86
CA MET A 334 -24.57 0.47 -5.61
C MET A 334 -25.69 -0.37 -4.98
N GLN A 335 -25.68 -0.51 -3.66
CA GLN A 335 -26.72 -1.24 -2.92
C GLN A 335 -28.10 -0.57 -3.05
N GLN A 336 -28.17 0.78 -2.94
CA GLN A 336 -29.40 1.54 -3.16
C GLN A 336 -29.96 1.35 -4.57
N LYS A 337 -29.10 1.15 -5.57
CA LYS A 337 -29.46 0.89 -6.96
C LYS A 337 -29.63 -0.61 -7.29
N ASN A 338 -29.61 -1.48 -6.28
CA ASN A 338 -29.66 -2.95 -6.44
C ASN A 338 -28.59 -3.52 -7.39
N LEU A 339 -27.40 -2.90 -7.42
CA LEU A 339 -26.26 -3.36 -8.21
C LEU A 339 -25.32 -4.18 -7.31
N LYS A 340 -24.99 -5.40 -7.74
CA LYS A 340 -24.02 -6.24 -7.01
C LYS A 340 -22.59 -5.78 -7.30
N PRO A 341 -21.75 -5.55 -6.28
CA PRO A 341 -20.33 -5.29 -6.48
C PRO A 341 -19.61 -6.56 -6.94
N HIS A 342 -18.58 -6.39 -7.76
CA HIS A 342 -17.73 -7.49 -8.20
C HIS A 342 -16.68 -7.84 -7.15
N ASP A 343 -16.28 -9.11 -7.05
CA ASP A 343 -15.26 -9.59 -6.10
C ASP A 343 -13.94 -8.79 -6.15
N PRO A 344 -13.38 -8.42 -7.33
CA PRO A 344 -12.19 -7.56 -7.36
C PRO A 344 -12.39 -6.16 -6.78
N THR A 345 -13.63 -5.65 -6.79
CA THR A 345 -13.94 -4.36 -6.18
C THR A 345 -13.98 -4.46 -4.65
N LEU A 346 -14.66 -5.49 -4.13
CA LEU A 346 -14.67 -5.81 -2.71
C LEU A 346 -13.25 -6.04 -2.19
N ALA A 347 -12.43 -6.81 -2.92
CA ALA A 347 -11.03 -7.04 -2.61
C ALA A 347 -10.21 -5.73 -2.56
N THR A 348 -10.41 -4.83 -3.52
CA THR A 348 -9.67 -3.55 -3.53
C THR A 348 -10.05 -2.65 -2.36
N ILE A 349 -11.34 -2.60 -2.01
CA ILE A 349 -11.82 -1.79 -0.88
C ILE A 349 -11.39 -2.42 0.44
N SER A 350 -11.45 -3.75 0.57
CA SER A 350 -10.94 -4.47 1.74
C SER A 350 -9.46 -4.20 1.99
N VAL A 351 -8.62 -4.20 0.95
CA VAL A 351 -7.21 -3.81 1.04
C VAL A 351 -7.06 -2.36 1.55
N ALA A 352 -7.91 -1.45 1.08
CA ALA A 352 -7.86 -0.07 1.53
C ALA A 352 -8.30 0.08 3.00
N CYS A 353 -9.32 -0.66 3.44
CA CYS A 353 -9.74 -0.74 4.84
C CYS A 353 -8.65 -1.35 5.73
N SER A 354 -8.00 -2.44 5.28
CA SER A 354 -6.89 -3.06 6.01
C SER A 354 -5.72 -2.08 6.20
N LYS A 355 -5.36 -1.32 5.16
CA LYS A 355 -4.32 -0.28 5.26
C LYS A 355 -4.69 0.88 6.20
N ALA A 356 -5.97 1.12 6.40
CA ALA A 356 -6.47 2.11 7.34
C ALA A 356 -6.73 1.51 8.74
N LEU A 357 -6.36 0.24 8.97
CA LEU A 357 -6.55 -0.52 10.20
C LEU A 357 -8.03 -0.73 10.60
N GLU A 358 -8.96 -0.54 9.67
CA GLU A 358 -10.40 -0.78 9.86
C GLU A 358 -10.72 -2.27 9.63
N LEU A 359 -10.34 -3.10 10.59
CA LEU A 359 -10.41 -4.56 10.46
C LEU A 359 -11.83 -5.10 10.29
N ASP A 360 -12.81 -4.53 11.00
CA ASP A 360 -14.20 -5.01 10.95
C ASP A 360 -14.79 -4.84 9.53
N LEU A 361 -14.57 -3.68 8.92
CA LEU A 361 -15.00 -3.42 7.55
C LEU A 361 -14.26 -4.29 6.54
N ALA A 362 -12.95 -4.48 6.74
CA ALA A 362 -12.14 -5.30 5.86
C ALA A 362 -12.58 -6.78 5.90
N GLU A 363 -12.85 -7.33 7.09
CA GLU A 363 -13.31 -8.71 7.31
C GLU A 363 -14.69 -8.95 6.66
N VAL A 364 -15.65 -8.04 6.89
CA VAL A 364 -16.99 -8.12 6.29
C VAL A 364 -16.93 -8.09 4.75
N LEU A 365 -16.06 -7.26 4.17
CA LEU A 365 -15.90 -7.21 2.72
C LEU A 365 -15.25 -8.49 2.17
N LEU A 366 -14.23 -9.02 2.85
CA LEU A 366 -13.62 -10.29 2.50
C LEU A 366 -14.61 -11.45 2.61
N ASP A 367 -15.56 -11.38 3.56
CA ASP A 367 -16.60 -12.40 3.75
C ASP A 367 -17.60 -12.48 2.60
N GLN A 368 -17.81 -11.37 1.91
CA GLN A 368 -18.70 -11.32 0.74
C GLN A 368 -18.03 -11.84 -0.55
N ILE A 369 -16.70 -12.00 -0.57
CA ILE A 369 -15.97 -12.47 -1.74
C ILE A 369 -16.20 -13.97 -1.91
N THR A 370 -16.67 -14.35 -3.10
CA THR A 370 -16.94 -15.73 -3.45
C THR A 370 -15.85 -16.37 -4.31
N ASN A 371 -15.22 -15.60 -5.17
CA ASN A 371 -14.20 -16.07 -6.10
C ASN A 371 -13.03 -15.06 -6.19
N CYS A 372 -11.99 -15.28 -5.42
CA CYS A 372 -10.75 -14.50 -5.50
C CYS A 372 -9.56 -15.47 -5.52
N PRO A 373 -8.92 -15.70 -6.68
CA PRO A 373 -7.84 -16.66 -6.78
C PRO A 373 -6.51 -16.15 -6.17
N TYR A 374 -6.45 -14.90 -5.75
CA TYR A 374 -5.21 -14.26 -5.30
C TYR A 374 -5.16 -14.10 -3.79
N PRO A 375 -4.01 -14.40 -3.12
CA PRO A 375 -3.84 -14.24 -1.68
C PRO A 375 -3.69 -12.76 -1.25
N TYR A 376 -3.40 -11.83 -2.16
CA TYR A 376 -3.04 -10.45 -1.85
C TYR A 376 -4.04 -9.69 -0.95
N PRO A 377 -5.38 -9.74 -1.14
CA PRO A 377 -6.32 -9.06 -0.24
C PRO A 377 -6.28 -9.63 1.19
N TYR A 378 -6.13 -10.93 1.30
CA TYR A 378 -6.03 -11.65 2.57
C TYR A 378 -4.70 -11.32 3.28
N ASN A 379 -3.59 -11.27 2.55
CA ASN A 379 -2.30 -10.86 3.10
C ASN A 379 -2.31 -9.42 3.63
N SER A 380 -3.01 -8.51 2.95
CA SER A 380 -3.18 -7.14 3.46
C SER A 380 -3.98 -7.09 4.76
N PHE A 381 -4.96 -7.97 4.91
CA PHE A 381 -5.71 -8.12 6.15
C PHE A 381 -4.86 -8.74 7.26
N LEU A 382 -4.08 -9.77 6.95
CA LEU A 382 -3.14 -10.37 7.89
C LEU A 382 -2.11 -9.35 8.39
N GLN A 383 -1.61 -8.49 7.50
CA GLN A 383 -0.70 -7.40 7.87
C GLN A 383 -1.36 -6.39 8.81
N ALA A 384 -2.62 -6.07 8.61
CA ALA A 384 -3.37 -5.20 9.51
C ALA A 384 -3.65 -5.88 10.86
N CYS A 385 -3.91 -7.18 10.87
CA CYS A 385 -4.01 -7.96 12.10
C CYS A 385 -2.69 -7.98 12.89
N ASP A 386 -1.55 -8.07 12.19
CA ASP A 386 -0.21 -8.00 12.79
C ASP A 386 0.02 -6.62 13.44
N ALA A 387 -0.34 -5.53 12.74
CA ALA A 387 -0.21 -4.17 13.27
C ALA A 387 -1.15 -3.88 14.47
N MET A 388 -2.29 -4.56 14.57
CA MET A 388 -3.30 -4.39 15.63
C MET A 388 -3.24 -5.49 16.69
N ASP A 389 -2.26 -6.39 16.59
CA ASP A 389 -2.08 -7.57 17.47
C ASP A 389 -3.35 -8.41 17.63
N GLN A 390 -3.94 -8.85 16.50
CA GLN A 390 -5.19 -9.59 16.43
C GLN A 390 -5.00 -11.01 15.86
N PRO A 391 -4.32 -11.93 16.59
CA PRO A 391 -3.95 -13.26 16.08
C PRO A 391 -5.17 -14.14 15.76
N GLU A 392 -6.24 -14.06 16.51
CA GLU A 392 -7.44 -14.87 16.31
C GLU A 392 -8.14 -14.56 14.98
N ARG A 393 -8.19 -13.27 14.60
CA ARG A 393 -8.74 -12.86 13.30
C ARG A 393 -7.88 -13.37 12.15
N ALA A 394 -6.57 -13.33 12.29
CA ALA A 394 -5.64 -13.83 11.28
C ALA A 394 -5.81 -15.35 11.06
N LEU A 395 -5.93 -16.13 12.12
CA LEU A 395 -6.16 -17.57 12.02
C LEU A 395 -7.51 -17.92 11.38
N ARG A 396 -8.58 -17.16 11.71
CA ARG A 396 -9.89 -17.30 11.03
C ARG A 396 -9.76 -17.02 9.53
N MET A 397 -9.00 -15.99 9.16
CA MET A 397 -8.79 -15.63 7.76
C MET A 397 -7.99 -16.69 7.00
N LEU A 398 -6.96 -17.29 7.61
CA LEU A 398 -6.25 -18.43 7.03
C LEU A 398 -7.18 -19.63 6.81
N ALA A 399 -8.03 -19.94 7.78
CA ALA A 399 -9.02 -21.01 7.63
C ALA A 399 -9.98 -20.73 6.48
N LYS A 400 -10.38 -19.46 6.28
CA LYS A 400 -11.21 -19.04 5.16
C LYS A 400 -10.49 -19.17 3.83
N MET A 401 -9.22 -18.75 3.73
CA MET A 401 -8.41 -18.95 2.52
C MET A 401 -8.40 -20.43 2.10
N LYS A 402 -8.20 -21.34 3.07
CA LYS A 402 -8.24 -22.79 2.83
C LYS A 402 -9.61 -23.27 2.33
N LYS A 403 -10.69 -22.78 2.93
CA LYS A 403 -12.07 -23.11 2.52
C LYS A 403 -12.33 -22.67 1.07
N LEU A 404 -11.84 -21.51 0.66
CA LEU A 404 -11.95 -20.97 -0.69
C LEU A 404 -10.91 -21.55 -1.66
N LYS A 405 -10.07 -22.49 -1.22
CA LYS A 405 -8.97 -23.09 -1.99
C LYS A 405 -7.95 -22.06 -2.53
N ILE A 406 -7.79 -20.95 -1.83
CA ILE A 406 -6.79 -19.95 -2.17
C ILE A 406 -5.45 -20.47 -1.64
N GLN A 407 -4.46 -20.56 -2.52
CA GLN A 407 -3.13 -21.00 -2.14
C GLN A 407 -2.41 -19.90 -1.36
N PRO A 408 -2.02 -20.14 -0.08
CA PRO A 408 -1.19 -19.22 0.67
C PRO A 408 0.18 -19.08 -0.01
N ASP A 409 0.71 -17.87 -0.04
CA ASP A 409 2.04 -17.57 -0.55
C ASP A 409 3.04 -17.34 0.59
N ILE A 410 4.29 -17.07 0.25
CA ILE A 410 5.33 -16.80 1.23
C ILE A 410 4.99 -15.58 2.12
N ARG A 411 4.31 -14.56 1.58
CA ARG A 411 3.89 -13.38 2.34
C ARG A 411 2.83 -13.71 3.38
N THR A 412 1.92 -14.66 3.08
CA THR A 412 0.94 -15.16 4.05
C THR A 412 1.65 -15.72 5.29
N TYR A 413 2.66 -16.57 5.08
CA TYR A 413 3.40 -17.17 6.18
C TYR A 413 4.31 -16.19 6.91
N GLN A 414 4.91 -15.23 6.20
CA GLN A 414 5.67 -14.13 6.81
C GLN A 414 4.83 -13.36 7.81
N GLN A 415 3.61 -12.99 7.45
CA GLN A 415 2.69 -12.26 8.34
C GLN A 415 2.23 -13.12 9.52
N LEU A 416 1.95 -14.41 9.29
CA LEU A 416 1.56 -15.31 10.36
C LEU A 416 2.68 -15.54 11.39
N PHE A 417 3.93 -15.70 10.94
CA PHE A 417 5.07 -15.79 11.86
C PHE A 417 5.36 -14.47 12.56
N SER A 418 5.20 -13.33 11.88
CA SER A 418 5.32 -12.00 12.50
C SER A 418 4.30 -11.83 13.61
N LEU A 419 3.05 -12.16 13.34
CA LEU A 419 1.94 -12.03 14.27
C LEU A 419 2.13 -12.89 15.52
N VAL A 420 2.53 -14.16 15.35
CA VAL A 420 2.81 -15.04 16.50
C VAL A 420 4.01 -14.53 17.31
N GLY A 421 4.97 -13.83 16.66
CA GLY A 421 6.12 -13.21 17.33
C GLY A 421 5.81 -11.84 17.97
N ASN A 422 4.67 -11.23 17.72
CA ASN A 422 4.32 -9.89 18.23
C ASN A 422 3.32 -9.92 19.40
N THR A 423 2.83 -11.10 19.80
CA THR A 423 1.81 -11.20 20.86
C THR A 423 2.25 -10.49 22.13
N ASN A 424 1.83 -9.24 22.26
CA ASN A 424 1.77 -8.50 23.51
C ASN A 424 0.39 -8.74 24.18
N ALA A 425 -0.28 -9.85 23.87
CA ALA A 425 -1.53 -10.17 24.52
C ALA A 425 -1.31 -10.09 26.03
N PRO A 426 -2.05 -9.24 26.74
CA PRO A 426 -1.93 -9.17 28.18
C PRO A 426 -2.19 -10.57 28.69
N TYR A 427 -1.21 -11.14 29.36
CA TYR A 427 -1.40 -12.38 30.09
C TYR A 427 -2.53 -12.16 31.08
N GLU A 428 -3.65 -12.84 30.90
CA GLU A 428 -4.53 -13.10 32.03
C GLU A 428 -3.74 -14.03 32.96
N ASP A 429 -3.29 -13.48 34.07
CA ASP A 429 -2.58 -14.22 35.11
C ASP A 429 -3.40 -15.44 35.48
N GLY A 430 -2.96 -16.61 35.06
CA GLY A 430 -3.62 -17.89 35.33
C GLY A 430 -3.78 -18.81 34.12
N ASP A 431 -3.63 -18.34 32.89
CA ASP A 431 -3.79 -19.18 31.69
C ASP A 431 -2.46 -19.75 31.21
N MET A 432 -2.01 -20.84 31.88
CA MET A 432 -0.87 -21.65 31.45
C MET A 432 -1.04 -22.28 30.05
N LEU A 433 -2.25 -22.29 29.50
CA LEU A 433 -2.57 -22.85 28.18
C LEU A 433 -2.10 -21.97 27.04
N SER A 434 -1.93 -20.66 27.23
CA SER A 434 -1.54 -19.75 26.16
C SER A 434 -0.11 -19.98 25.65
N ARG A 435 0.87 -20.23 26.54
CA ARG A 435 2.28 -20.51 26.15
C ARG A 435 2.45 -21.86 25.42
N VAL A 436 1.78 -22.91 25.90
CA VAL A 436 1.82 -24.22 25.25
C VAL A 436 1.18 -24.17 23.87
N ASP A 437 0.23 -23.27 23.66
CA ASP A 437 -0.43 -23.08 22.38
C ASP A 437 0.41 -22.34 21.35
N SER A 438 1.27 -21.38 21.72
CA SER A 438 2.13 -20.67 20.77
C SER A 438 3.10 -21.62 20.07
N ALA A 439 3.79 -22.50 20.80
CA ALA A 439 4.67 -23.50 20.22
C ALA A 439 3.94 -24.47 19.28
N LYS A 440 2.73 -24.90 19.65
CA LYS A 440 1.89 -25.73 18.79
C LYS A 440 1.43 -24.98 17.55
N ARG A 441 1.07 -23.70 17.69
CA ARG A 441 0.68 -22.82 16.57
C ARG A 441 1.82 -22.62 15.57
N ILE A 442 3.04 -22.33 16.05
CA ILE A 442 4.24 -22.21 15.21
C ILE A 442 4.46 -23.50 14.40
N LYS A 443 4.48 -24.66 15.08
CA LYS A 443 4.63 -25.97 14.43
C LYS A 443 3.49 -26.27 13.44
N ALA A 444 2.26 -25.85 13.73
CA ALA A 444 1.13 -26.05 12.84
C ALA A 444 1.23 -25.19 11.58
N ILE A 445 1.67 -23.92 11.70
CA ILE A 445 1.90 -23.00 10.58
C ILE A 445 3.00 -23.52 9.68
N GLU A 446 4.10 -24.01 10.27
CA GLU A 446 5.24 -24.57 9.54
C GLU A 446 4.85 -25.85 8.79
N LYS A 447 4.14 -26.76 9.45
CA LYS A 447 3.61 -27.96 8.80
C LYS A 447 2.67 -27.63 7.64
N ASP A 448 1.86 -26.59 7.78
CA ASP A 448 0.97 -26.11 6.72
C ASP A 448 1.76 -25.50 5.56
N MET A 449 2.80 -24.72 5.86
CA MET A 449 3.72 -24.15 4.87
C MET A 449 4.41 -25.24 4.04
N ALA A 450 4.94 -26.25 4.71
CA ALA A 450 5.57 -27.40 4.07
C ALA A 450 4.58 -28.19 3.21
N LYS A 451 3.33 -28.38 3.70
CA LYS A 451 2.26 -29.07 2.95
C LYS A 451 1.89 -28.34 1.66
N ASN A 452 1.94 -27.02 1.66
CA ASN A 452 1.66 -26.19 0.48
C ASN A 452 2.90 -26.01 -0.44
N GLY A 453 4.03 -26.65 -0.12
CA GLY A 453 5.25 -26.60 -0.92
C GLY A 453 5.93 -25.22 -0.92
N VAL A 454 5.62 -24.35 0.03
CA VAL A 454 6.22 -23.01 0.14
C VAL A 454 7.50 -23.10 0.92
N GLN A 455 8.62 -22.63 0.33
CA GLN A 455 9.92 -22.61 1.00
C GLN A 455 10.09 -21.32 1.81
N HIS A 456 10.89 -21.40 2.88
CA HIS A 456 11.22 -20.23 3.70
C HIS A 456 12.02 -19.20 2.90
N SER A 457 11.67 -17.94 3.05
CA SER A 457 12.50 -16.79 2.69
C SER A 457 13.32 -16.34 3.91
N GLN A 458 14.32 -15.49 3.70
CA GLN A 458 15.06 -14.88 4.82
C GLN A 458 14.15 -14.16 5.79
N GLU A 459 13.13 -13.43 5.30
CA GLU A 459 12.18 -12.71 6.13
C GLU A 459 11.24 -13.64 6.91
N SER A 460 10.74 -14.72 6.30
CA SER A 460 9.92 -15.71 7.01
C SER A 460 10.71 -16.43 8.10
N MET A 461 11.97 -16.76 7.82
CA MET A 461 12.87 -17.38 8.80
C MET A 461 13.18 -16.43 9.96
N LYS A 462 13.47 -15.16 9.65
CA LYS A 462 13.67 -14.12 10.66
C LYS A 462 12.47 -13.98 11.59
N ASN A 463 11.24 -13.92 11.02
CA ASN A 463 10.00 -13.81 11.80
C ASN A 463 9.75 -15.05 12.65
N LEU A 464 10.04 -16.24 12.10
CA LEU A 464 9.97 -17.51 12.85
C LEU A 464 10.94 -17.52 14.03
N LEU A 465 12.20 -17.15 13.80
CA LEU A 465 13.21 -17.10 14.86
C LEU A 465 12.86 -16.05 15.93
N LYS A 466 12.32 -14.88 15.51
CA LYS A 466 11.82 -13.87 16.43
C LYS A 466 10.65 -14.41 17.28
N ALA A 467 9.72 -15.15 16.67
CA ALA A 467 8.60 -15.75 17.38
C ALA A 467 9.06 -16.79 18.41
N LEU A 468 9.99 -17.68 18.02
CA LEU A 468 10.58 -18.67 18.92
C LEU A 468 11.35 -18.01 20.08
N GLY A 469 12.07 -16.91 19.80
CA GLY A 469 12.81 -16.16 20.80
C GLY A 469 11.91 -15.52 21.84
N LYS A 470 10.82 -14.86 21.44
CA LYS A 470 9.87 -14.25 22.37
C LYS A 470 9.18 -15.27 23.28
N GLU A 471 8.94 -16.47 22.79
CA GLU A 471 8.39 -17.56 23.58
C GLU A 471 9.46 -18.25 24.47
N GLY A 472 10.72 -17.80 24.45
CA GLY A 472 11.82 -18.38 25.22
C GLY A 472 12.19 -19.81 24.79
N MET A 473 11.85 -20.20 23.57
CA MET A 473 12.12 -21.54 23.03
C MET A 473 13.55 -21.63 22.48
N VAL A 474 14.53 -21.45 23.35
CA VAL A 474 15.95 -21.33 22.97
C VAL A 474 16.49 -22.55 22.21
N ARG A 475 16.07 -23.77 22.56
CA ARG A 475 16.53 -24.99 21.87
C ARG A 475 16.04 -25.03 20.43
N GLU A 476 14.77 -24.79 20.20
CA GLU A 476 14.14 -24.73 18.89
C GLU A 476 14.72 -23.55 18.08
N LEU A 477 14.93 -22.40 18.71
CA LEU A 477 15.55 -21.23 18.11
C LEU A 477 16.91 -21.59 17.48
N MET A 478 17.77 -22.29 18.22
CA MET A 478 19.10 -22.71 17.73
C MET A 478 19.00 -23.78 16.66
N GLN A 479 18.06 -24.73 16.76
CA GLN A 479 17.84 -25.74 15.72
C GLN A 479 17.41 -25.08 14.39
N TYR A 480 16.48 -24.13 14.43
CA TYR A 480 16.03 -23.42 13.23
C TYR A 480 17.10 -22.48 12.67
N LEU A 481 17.99 -21.95 13.51
CA LEU A 481 19.16 -21.21 13.02
C LEU A 481 20.06 -22.11 12.17
N CYS A 482 20.39 -23.31 12.64
CA CYS A 482 21.18 -24.28 11.87
C CYS A 482 20.48 -24.66 10.56
N VAL A 483 19.16 -24.91 10.60
CA VAL A 483 18.37 -25.17 9.38
C VAL A 483 18.43 -23.99 8.42
N ALA A 484 18.39 -22.75 8.93
CA ALA A 484 18.52 -21.55 8.11
C ALA A 484 19.92 -21.45 7.47
N GLU A 485 20.98 -21.73 8.23
CA GLU A 485 22.36 -21.77 7.71
C GLU A 485 22.47 -22.76 6.56
N ASP A 486 21.97 -23.99 6.73
CA ASP A 486 22.01 -25.04 5.70
C ASP A 486 21.19 -24.62 4.45
N LEU A 487 19.96 -24.16 4.62
CA LEU A 487 19.07 -23.77 3.50
C LEU A 487 19.65 -22.63 2.64
N PHE A 488 20.27 -21.63 3.28
CA PHE A 488 20.78 -20.47 2.56
C PHE A 488 22.22 -20.64 2.07
N TYR A 489 23.01 -21.49 2.71
CA TYR A 489 24.34 -21.87 2.23
C TYR A 489 24.28 -22.56 0.85
N HIS A 490 23.37 -23.52 0.67
CA HIS A 490 23.17 -24.21 -0.61
C HIS A 490 22.62 -23.32 -1.74
N SER A 491 21.97 -22.19 -1.40
CA SER A 491 21.43 -21.26 -2.38
C SER A 491 22.38 -20.11 -2.76
N ASN A 492 23.63 -20.16 -2.36
CA ASN A 492 24.64 -19.09 -2.56
C ASN A 492 24.19 -17.71 -2.00
N ARG A 493 23.27 -17.72 -1.04
CA ARG A 493 22.77 -16.54 -0.34
C ARG A 493 23.23 -16.63 1.10
N HIS A 494 24.15 -15.77 1.48
CA HIS A 494 24.56 -15.68 2.88
C HIS A 494 23.41 -15.21 3.75
N LEU A 495 23.29 -15.80 4.94
CA LEU A 495 22.40 -15.31 5.98
C LEU A 495 22.77 -13.86 6.30
N GLY A 496 21.80 -12.96 6.20
CA GLY A 496 22.04 -11.56 6.49
C GLY A 496 22.19 -11.28 8.00
N ILE A 497 22.98 -10.27 8.34
CA ILE A 497 23.17 -9.77 9.71
C ILE A 497 21.83 -9.61 10.49
N PRO A 498 20.70 -9.14 9.88
CA PRO A 498 19.44 -8.99 10.59
C PRO A 498 18.88 -10.28 11.21
N LEU A 499 19.17 -11.43 10.61
CA LEU A 499 18.72 -12.71 11.13
C LEU A 499 19.52 -13.10 12.38
N TYR A 500 20.85 -12.98 12.33
CA TYR A 500 21.69 -13.20 13.51
C TYR A 500 21.36 -12.23 14.64
N ASN A 501 21.10 -10.96 14.33
CA ASN A 501 20.69 -9.99 15.32
C ASN A 501 19.37 -10.37 16.02
N SER A 502 18.40 -10.91 15.29
CA SER A 502 17.16 -11.40 15.90
C SER A 502 17.41 -12.53 16.89
N VAL A 503 18.29 -13.47 16.53
CA VAL A 503 18.64 -14.59 17.44
C VAL A 503 19.45 -14.10 18.63
N LEU A 504 20.46 -13.25 18.41
CA LEU A 504 21.25 -12.65 19.49
C LEU A 504 20.37 -11.89 20.49
N HIS A 505 19.44 -11.07 20.00
CA HIS A 505 18.49 -10.34 20.85
C HIS A 505 17.65 -11.30 21.71
N SER A 506 17.08 -12.34 21.08
CA SER A 506 16.30 -13.35 21.80
C SER A 506 17.09 -14.12 22.85
N LEU A 507 18.37 -14.43 22.57
CA LEU A 507 19.26 -15.09 23.55
C LEU A 507 19.59 -14.17 24.71
N VAL A 508 19.76 -12.87 24.47
CA VAL A 508 20.02 -11.88 25.53
C VAL A 508 18.78 -11.67 26.39
N GLU A 509 17.59 -11.59 25.78
CA GLU A 509 16.29 -11.49 26.49
C GLU A 509 16.03 -12.76 27.35
N ALA A 510 16.42 -13.94 26.87
CA ALA A 510 16.34 -15.19 27.60
C ALA A 510 17.45 -15.38 28.64
N GLU A 511 18.31 -14.38 28.83
CA GLU A 511 19.49 -14.41 29.73
C GLU A 511 20.54 -15.47 29.38
N GLU A 512 20.45 -16.08 28.19
CA GLU A 512 21.41 -17.11 27.70
C GLU A 512 22.67 -16.48 27.09
N CYS A 513 23.34 -15.66 27.90
CA CYS A 513 24.50 -14.86 27.51
C CYS A 513 25.66 -15.68 26.96
N ARG A 514 25.87 -16.92 27.47
CA ARG A 514 26.94 -17.81 26.96
C ARG A 514 26.71 -18.18 25.52
N MET A 515 25.49 -18.48 25.16
CA MET A 515 25.11 -18.82 23.78
C MET A 515 25.17 -17.60 22.86
N ALA A 516 24.75 -16.43 23.35
CA ALA A 516 24.86 -15.17 22.62
C ALA A 516 26.34 -14.84 22.28
N ILE A 517 27.26 -14.99 23.24
CA ILE A 517 28.70 -14.77 23.01
C ILE A 517 29.26 -15.79 22.00
N ALA A 518 28.88 -17.08 22.11
CA ALA A 518 29.30 -18.12 21.17
C ALA A 518 28.81 -17.81 19.75
N LEU A 519 27.55 -17.40 19.60
CA LEU A 519 26.95 -17.04 18.30
C LEU A 519 27.61 -15.77 17.71
N PHE A 520 27.90 -14.76 18.51
CA PHE A 520 28.63 -13.57 18.06
C PHE A 520 30.03 -13.91 17.54
N LYS A 521 30.76 -14.79 18.24
CA LYS A 521 32.05 -15.29 17.77
C LYS A 521 31.94 -16.08 16.48
N HIS A 522 30.94 -16.96 16.36
CA HIS A 522 30.65 -17.74 15.14
C HIS A 522 30.36 -16.84 13.95
N MET A 523 29.49 -15.82 14.14
CA MET A 523 29.17 -14.81 13.13
C MET A 523 30.42 -14.12 12.58
N LYS A 524 31.34 -13.70 13.47
CA LYS A 524 32.62 -13.08 13.06
C LYS A 524 33.55 -14.07 12.35
N ALA A 525 33.63 -15.33 12.83
CA ALA A 525 34.42 -16.36 12.20
C ALA A 525 33.92 -16.73 10.80
N SER A 526 32.62 -16.61 10.56
CA SER A 526 32.00 -16.79 9.25
C SER A 526 32.18 -15.59 8.29
N GLY A 527 32.97 -14.59 8.67
CA GLY A 527 33.26 -13.40 7.85
C GLY A 527 32.12 -12.36 7.78
N LEU A 528 31.11 -12.49 8.64
CA LEU A 528 30.04 -11.49 8.74
C LEU A 528 30.47 -10.37 9.66
N GLU A 529 30.59 -9.15 9.12
CA GLU A 529 30.97 -7.97 9.91
C GLU A 529 29.79 -7.48 10.75
N PRO A 530 29.91 -7.41 12.11
CA PRO A 530 28.86 -6.89 12.97
C PRO A 530 28.51 -5.44 12.64
N ASN A 531 27.23 -5.10 12.64
CA ASN A 531 26.76 -3.73 12.48
C ASN A 531 26.50 -3.06 13.84
N ALA A 532 26.15 -1.79 13.84
CA ALA A 532 25.87 -1.02 15.07
C ALA A 532 24.82 -1.73 15.96
N ALA A 533 23.75 -2.27 15.39
CA ALA A 533 22.73 -3.01 16.15
C ALA A 533 23.31 -4.27 16.80
N THR A 534 24.18 -5.03 16.12
CA THR A 534 24.86 -6.20 16.68
C THR A 534 25.67 -5.82 17.92
N TYR A 535 26.46 -4.73 17.85
CA TYR A 535 27.24 -4.26 18.98
C TYR A 535 26.34 -3.82 20.13
N CYS A 536 25.23 -3.09 19.86
CA CYS A 536 24.28 -2.69 20.90
C CYS A 536 23.67 -3.90 21.63
N ILE A 537 23.26 -4.95 20.89
CA ILE A 537 22.75 -6.19 21.50
C ILE A 537 23.82 -6.86 22.39
N MET A 538 25.08 -6.89 21.95
CA MET A 538 26.15 -7.48 22.73
C MET A 538 26.57 -6.63 23.94
N ILE A 539 26.45 -5.32 23.86
CA ILE A 539 26.62 -4.42 25.02
C ILE A 539 25.50 -4.68 26.03
N ASP A 540 24.24 -4.89 25.56
CA ASP A 540 23.15 -5.26 26.46
C ASP A 540 23.35 -6.66 27.10
N CYS A 541 23.95 -7.61 26.39
CA CYS A 541 24.41 -8.87 26.97
C CYS A 541 25.39 -8.64 28.13
N CYS A 542 26.29 -7.65 28.04
CA CYS A 542 27.19 -7.26 29.14
C CYS A 542 26.44 -6.72 30.36
N ARG A 543 25.27 -6.08 30.18
CA ARG A 543 24.39 -5.65 31.26
C ARG A 543 23.87 -6.85 32.07
N THR A 544 23.42 -7.89 31.38
CA THR A 544 22.94 -9.13 32.05
C THR A 544 24.07 -9.83 32.83
N ILE A 545 25.32 -9.81 32.29
CA ILE A 545 26.50 -10.40 32.95
C ILE A 545 27.06 -9.47 34.05
N ARG A 546 26.64 -8.21 34.12
CA ARG A 546 27.16 -7.14 35.00
C ARG A 546 28.67 -6.91 34.79
N CYS A 547 29.10 -6.76 33.51
CA CYS A 547 30.50 -6.58 33.19
C CYS A 547 30.76 -5.31 32.39
N TYR A 548 31.00 -4.19 33.08
CA TYR A 548 31.26 -2.90 32.46
C TYR A 548 32.52 -2.91 31.57
N LYS A 549 33.61 -3.57 32.03
CA LYS A 549 34.86 -3.68 31.24
C LYS A 549 34.65 -4.32 29.86
N SER A 550 33.83 -5.38 29.80
CA SER A 550 33.48 -6.01 28.53
C SER A 550 32.63 -5.10 27.64
N ALA A 551 31.70 -4.35 28.21
CA ALA A 551 30.91 -3.36 27.50
C ALA A 551 31.80 -2.26 26.90
N CYS A 552 32.74 -1.69 27.65
CA CYS A 552 33.72 -0.70 27.14
C CYS A 552 34.60 -1.29 26.01
N ALA A 553 35.00 -2.55 26.11
CA ALA A 553 35.75 -3.22 25.05
C ALA A 553 34.93 -3.36 23.75
N LEU A 554 33.65 -3.70 23.87
CA LEU A 554 32.72 -3.76 22.72
C LEU A 554 32.48 -2.39 22.10
N VAL A 555 32.34 -1.33 22.92
CA VAL A 555 32.23 0.04 22.42
C VAL A 555 33.50 0.45 21.66
N SER A 556 34.67 0.11 22.20
CA SER A 556 35.97 0.38 21.51
C SER A 556 36.04 -0.37 20.16
N MET A 557 35.53 -1.62 20.08
CA MET A 557 35.43 -2.36 18.83
C MET A 557 34.45 -1.71 17.86
N MET A 558 33.30 -1.26 18.33
CA MET A 558 32.27 -0.57 17.55
C MET A 558 32.83 0.71 16.91
N LEU A 559 33.53 1.54 17.71
CA LEU A 559 34.18 2.77 17.25
C LEU A 559 35.27 2.49 16.19
N ARG A 560 36.09 1.44 16.37
CA ARG A 560 37.10 1.02 15.39
C ARG A 560 36.46 0.54 14.06
N SER A 561 35.23 0.01 14.12
CA SER A 561 34.48 -0.39 12.93
C SER A 561 33.77 0.80 12.25
N GLY A 562 33.99 2.03 12.75
CA GLY A 562 33.40 3.26 12.18
C GLY A 562 31.96 3.56 12.61
N PHE A 563 31.47 2.88 13.65
CA PHE A 563 30.14 3.14 14.19
C PHE A 563 30.23 3.99 15.45
N TYR A 564 29.34 4.97 15.59
CA TYR A 564 29.25 5.81 16.79
C TYR A 564 28.23 5.23 17.78
N LEU A 565 28.49 5.46 19.06
CA LEU A 565 27.56 5.10 20.12
C LEU A 565 26.35 6.06 20.07
N GLN A 566 25.17 5.49 19.89
CA GLN A 566 23.90 6.25 19.89
C GLN A 566 23.26 6.24 21.28
N THR A 567 22.16 7.00 21.47
CA THR A 567 21.41 7.09 22.72
C THR A 567 21.16 5.72 23.38
N VAL A 568 20.78 4.71 22.59
CA VAL A 568 20.56 3.34 23.09
C VAL A 568 21.80 2.75 23.75
N GLY A 569 22.98 2.96 23.16
CA GLY A 569 24.23 2.45 23.71
C GLY A 569 24.60 3.13 25.03
N TYR A 570 24.43 4.46 25.13
CA TYR A 570 24.61 5.20 26.37
C TYR A 570 23.63 4.71 27.45
N THR A 571 22.36 4.51 27.10
CA THR A 571 21.35 4.00 28.05
C THR A 571 21.76 2.66 28.65
N VAL A 572 22.31 1.76 27.83
CA VAL A 572 22.75 0.43 28.32
C VAL A 572 23.97 0.55 29.21
N LEU A 573 24.98 1.38 28.86
CA LEU A 573 26.14 1.58 29.68
C LEU A 573 25.79 2.21 31.05
N ILE A 574 24.90 3.19 31.05
CA ILE A 574 24.39 3.81 32.28
C ILE A 574 23.66 2.77 33.14
N LYS A 575 22.80 1.92 32.53
CA LYS A 575 22.14 0.83 33.25
C LYS A 575 23.13 -0.15 33.90
N ILE A 576 24.26 -0.45 33.22
CA ILE A 576 25.30 -1.33 33.80
C ILE A 576 25.93 -0.67 35.03
N LEU A 577 26.30 0.60 34.93
CA LEU A 577 26.92 1.36 36.06
C LEU A 577 25.97 1.50 37.25
N LEU A 578 24.68 1.74 36.98
CA LEU A 578 23.66 1.85 38.00
C LEU A 578 23.36 0.53 38.71
N GLN A 579 23.54 -0.61 38.04
CA GLN A 579 23.45 -1.92 38.69
C GLN A 579 24.57 -2.13 39.73
N ASP A 580 25.74 -1.54 39.48
CA ASP A 580 26.87 -1.54 40.40
C ASP A 580 26.86 -0.34 41.39
N GLU A 581 25.73 0.38 41.43
CA GLU A 581 25.53 1.60 42.27
C GLU A 581 26.52 2.74 41.99
N ASN A 582 27.18 2.75 40.84
CA ASN A 582 28.18 3.74 40.47
C ASN A 582 27.51 4.94 39.78
N PHE A 583 26.85 5.79 40.58
CA PHE A 583 26.13 6.98 40.09
C PHE A 583 27.04 8.03 39.51
N ASP A 584 28.25 8.21 40.05
CA ASP A 584 29.15 9.27 39.63
C ASP A 584 29.65 9.06 38.20
N GLU A 585 30.03 7.81 37.85
CA GLU A 585 30.38 7.48 36.47
C GLU A 585 29.18 7.50 35.53
N ALA A 586 27.97 7.14 36.01
CA ALA A 586 26.75 7.23 35.21
C ALA A 586 26.39 8.69 34.87
N LEU A 587 26.56 9.62 35.80
CA LEU A 587 26.39 11.05 35.58
C LEU A 587 27.44 11.61 34.62
N ASN A 588 28.72 11.20 34.78
CA ASN A 588 29.79 11.58 33.85
C ASN A 588 29.49 11.13 32.40
N LEU A 589 28.89 9.93 32.22
CA LEU A 589 28.46 9.47 30.88
C LEU A 589 27.30 10.29 30.31
N LEU A 590 26.39 10.78 31.15
CA LEU A 590 25.33 11.70 30.71
C LEU A 590 25.94 13.02 30.23
N ASP A 591 26.88 13.61 30.99
CA ASP A 591 27.56 14.84 30.61
C ASP A 591 28.40 14.65 29.33
N GLN A 592 29.04 13.49 29.15
CA GLN A 592 29.76 13.16 27.93
C GLN A 592 28.81 13.07 26.74
N GLY A 593 27.66 12.39 26.89
CA GLY A 593 26.63 12.30 25.82
C GLY A 593 26.17 13.69 25.38
N HIS A 594 26.00 14.60 26.32
CA HIS A 594 25.68 16.00 26.02
C HIS A 594 26.81 16.70 25.24
N SER A 595 28.06 16.49 25.63
CA SER A 595 29.24 17.10 24.96
C SER A 595 29.44 16.57 23.53
N GLU A 596 29.00 15.36 23.24
CA GLU A 596 29.03 14.73 21.90
C GLU A 596 27.83 15.09 21.03
N GLU A 597 27.01 16.08 21.42
CA GLU A 597 25.78 16.53 20.71
C GLU A 597 24.76 15.41 20.43
N ILE A 598 24.76 14.38 21.28
CA ILE A 598 23.76 13.29 21.16
C ILE A 598 22.42 13.84 21.62
N LYS A 599 21.38 13.57 20.82
CA LYS A 599 20.02 13.96 21.19
C LYS A 599 19.58 13.14 22.41
N LEU A 600 19.72 13.73 23.58
CA LEU A 600 19.26 13.15 24.83
C LEU A 600 17.74 13.14 24.88
N ASP A 601 17.17 12.04 25.35
CA ASP A 601 15.73 11.86 25.49
C ASP A 601 15.37 11.34 26.89
N VAL A 602 14.10 11.31 27.21
CA VAL A 602 13.59 10.85 28.51
C VAL A 602 14.01 9.41 28.80
N LEU A 603 14.17 8.58 27.77
CA LEU A 603 14.58 7.18 27.90
C LEU A 603 15.99 7.01 28.49
N LEU A 604 16.82 8.02 28.36
CA LEU A 604 18.17 8.04 28.95
C LEU A 604 18.13 8.36 30.43
N TYR A 605 17.29 9.32 30.86
CA TYR A 605 17.22 9.81 32.24
C TYR A 605 16.37 8.92 33.16
N ASN A 606 15.28 8.34 32.65
CA ASN A 606 14.38 7.51 33.45
C ASN A 606 15.05 6.33 34.18
N PRO A 607 16.00 5.58 33.57
CA PRO A 607 16.76 4.55 34.30
C PRO A 607 17.52 5.07 35.51
N VAL A 608 18.11 6.27 35.41
CA VAL A 608 18.84 6.90 36.56
C VAL A 608 17.85 7.26 37.66
N LEU A 609 16.73 7.90 37.31
CA LEU A 609 15.65 8.26 38.24
C LEU A 609 15.05 7.01 38.93
N HIS A 610 14.85 5.93 38.18
CA HIS A 610 14.31 4.70 38.72
C HIS A 610 15.21 4.08 39.80
N ILE A 611 16.50 3.92 39.51
CA ILE A 611 17.43 3.32 40.45
C ILE A 611 17.68 4.28 41.63
N ALA A 612 17.77 5.61 41.38
CA ALA A 612 17.89 6.61 42.42
C ALA A 612 16.68 6.61 43.37
N LYS A 613 15.46 6.41 42.84
CA LYS A 613 14.24 6.23 43.64
C LYS A 613 14.34 5.00 44.54
N ASP A 614 14.73 3.86 44.01
CA ASP A 614 14.82 2.59 44.75
C ASP A 614 15.90 2.63 45.84
N LYS A 615 16.93 3.47 45.65
CA LYS A 615 18.01 3.71 46.64
C LYS A 615 17.77 4.92 47.55
N GLY A 616 16.65 5.62 47.40
CA GLY A 616 16.32 6.81 48.19
C GLY A 616 17.30 8.02 47.99
N ARG A 617 17.99 8.06 46.83
CA ARG A 617 18.95 9.11 46.49
C ARG A 617 18.24 10.34 45.90
N ILE A 618 17.64 11.14 46.80
CA ILE A 618 16.92 12.37 46.42
C ILE A 618 17.87 13.40 45.76
N ASP A 619 19.11 13.46 46.21
CA ASP A 619 20.16 14.35 45.67
C ASP A 619 20.38 14.14 44.17
N ILE A 620 20.34 12.89 43.70
CA ILE A 620 20.48 12.55 42.28
C ILE A 620 19.19 12.84 41.51
N ILE A 621 18.03 12.55 42.12
CA ILE A 621 16.72 12.85 41.51
C ILE A 621 16.55 14.33 41.24
N GLU A 622 16.93 15.18 42.23
CA GLU A 622 16.88 16.63 42.07
C GLU A 622 17.84 17.11 40.97
N LEU A 623 19.06 16.55 40.95
CA LEU A 623 20.06 16.88 39.92
C LEU A 623 19.53 16.56 38.51
N ILE A 624 19.01 15.35 38.30
CA ILE A 624 18.52 14.91 37.01
C ILE A 624 17.25 15.70 36.58
N ALA A 625 16.33 15.96 37.50
CA ALA A 625 15.12 16.74 37.21
C ALA A 625 15.44 18.17 36.75
N GLU A 626 16.48 18.79 37.34
CA GLU A 626 16.95 20.11 36.90
C GLU A 626 17.73 20.04 35.58
N GLN A 627 18.58 19.01 35.40
CA GLN A 627 19.30 18.80 34.15
C GLN A 627 18.36 18.62 32.97
N MET A 628 17.31 17.77 33.08
CA MET A 628 16.28 17.60 32.07
C MET A 628 15.63 18.94 31.70
N TYR A 629 15.31 19.77 32.69
CA TYR A 629 14.73 21.10 32.45
C TYR A 629 15.67 22.03 31.68
N ARG A 630 16.93 22.09 32.05
CA ARG A 630 17.97 22.95 31.39
C ARG A 630 18.25 22.51 29.96
N GLU A 631 18.18 21.21 29.71
CA GLU A 631 18.35 20.60 28.36
C GLU A 631 17.07 20.61 27.53
N LYS A 632 15.99 21.22 28.04
CA LYS A 632 14.69 21.32 27.41
C LYS A 632 14.07 19.94 27.08
N ILE A 633 14.31 18.95 27.91
CA ILE A 633 13.71 17.61 27.77
C ILE A 633 12.41 17.61 28.57
N GLN A 634 11.33 17.37 27.86
CA GLN A 634 9.99 17.32 28.46
C GLN A 634 9.83 16.00 29.26
N PRO A 635 9.45 16.07 30.55
CA PRO A 635 9.23 14.87 31.35
C PRO A 635 8.03 14.08 30.84
N ASP A 636 8.05 12.79 31.06
CA ASP A 636 6.94 11.87 30.78
C ASP A 636 6.27 11.38 32.07
N THR A 637 5.26 10.54 31.93
CA THR A 637 4.55 9.92 33.06
C THR A 637 5.48 9.13 33.97
N THR A 638 6.48 8.43 33.40
CA THR A 638 7.48 7.64 34.14
C THR A 638 8.38 8.53 34.98
N THR A 639 8.82 9.66 34.42
CA THR A 639 9.58 10.69 35.15
C THR A 639 8.84 11.20 36.38
N CYS A 640 7.56 11.60 36.17
CA CYS A 640 6.70 12.06 37.27
C CYS A 640 6.52 10.99 38.33
N HIS A 641 6.26 9.75 37.95
CA HIS A 641 6.11 8.64 38.89
C HIS A 641 7.39 8.39 39.70
N ASN A 642 8.55 8.36 39.08
CA ASN A 642 9.81 8.10 39.78
C ASN A 642 10.15 9.20 40.77
N VAL A 643 10.00 10.47 40.39
CA VAL A 643 10.29 11.63 41.28
C VAL A 643 9.30 11.68 42.44
N PHE A 644 7.98 11.56 42.15
CA PHE A 644 6.92 11.55 43.16
C PHE A 644 7.15 10.44 44.18
N SER A 645 7.32 9.21 43.69
CA SER A 645 7.49 8.02 44.54
C SER A 645 8.72 8.13 45.44
N ALA A 646 9.81 8.69 44.94
CA ALA A 646 11.04 8.88 45.72
C ALA A 646 10.83 9.79 46.92
N TYR A 647 10.17 10.92 46.72
CA TYR A 647 9.85 11.84 47.84
C TYR A 647 8.87 11.19 48.82
N VAL A 648 7.88 10.42 48.36
CA VAL A 648 6.94 9.71 49.23
C VAL A 648 7.67 8.64 50.07
N TYR A 649 8.55 7.84 49.47
CA TYR A 649 9.35 6.84 50.18
C TYR A 649 10.26 7.46 51.27
N CYS A 650 10.75 8.67 51.04
CA CYS A 650 11.59 9.38 52.02
C CYS A 650 10.77 10.19 53.02
N GLY A 651 9.43 10.16 52.99
CA GLY A 651 8.56 10.86 53.91
C GLY A 651 8.33 12.34 53.62
N PHE A 652 8.75 12.85 52.48
CA PHE A 652 8.64 14.27 52.11
C PHE A 652 7.36 14.56 51.31
N HIS A 653 6.16 14.30 51.89
CA HIS A 653 4.87 14.32 51.17
C HIS A 653 4.54 15.68 50.55
N ASN A 654 4.78 16.79 51.23
CA ASN A 654 4.51 18.12 50.68
C ASN A 654 5.38 18.42 49.45
N MET A 655 6.64 17.98 49.50
CA MET A 655 7.56 18.14 48.37
C MET A 655 7.21 17.22 47.21
N ALA A 656 6.70 16.01 47.50
CA ALA A 656 6.18 15.09 46.49
C ALA A 656 5.06 15.75 45.67
N MET A 657 4.10 16.38 46.37
CA MET A 657 2.99 17.07 45.71
C MET A 657 3.45 18.28 44.90
N GLU A 658 4.37 19.08 45.43
CA GLU A 658 4.92 20.22 44.68
C GLU A 658 5.72 19.77 43.44
N ALA A 659 6.56 18.74 43.58
CA ALA A 659 7.27 18.12 42.45
C ALA A 659 6.33 17.57 41.40
N LEU A 660 5.26 16.84 41.80
CA LEU A 660 4.25 16.31 40.91
C LEU A 660 3.55 17.42 40.10
N GLN A 661 3.20 18.51 40.78
CA GLN A 661 2.56 19.65 40.15
C GLN A 661 3.50 20.33 39.12
N VAL A 662 4.77 20.59 39.49
CA VAL A 662 5.75 21.22 38.60
C VAL A 662 6.04 20.36 37.39
N LEU A 663 6.25 19.05 37.61
CA LEU A 663 6.54 18.12 36.51
C LEU A 663 5.33 17.94 35.61
N SER A 664 4.10 17.83 36.15
CA SER A 664 2.88 17.74 35.34
C SER A 664 2.64 19.00 34.49
N MET A 665 2.96 20.20 35.03
CA MET A 665 2.95 21.43 34.23
C MET A 665 4.01 21.38 33.12
N ARG A 666 5.22 20.89 33.42
CA ARG A 666 6.30 20.73 32.43
C ARG A 666 5.98 19.66 31.37
N MET A 667 5.14 18.67 31.68
CA MET A 667 4.62 17.73 30.67
C MET A 667 3.70 18.41 29.66
N ILE A 668 2.99 19.48 30.06
CA ILE A 668 2.14 20.26 29.16
C ILE A 668 2.99 21.21 28.32
N SER A 669 3.88 21.97 28.98
CA SER A 669 4.87 22.84 28.32
C SER A 669 6.00 23.19 29.25
N LEU A 670 7.22 23.31 28.70
CA LEU A 670 8.40 23.81 29.40
C LEU A 670 8.43 25.36 29.48
N GLU A 671 7.61 26.04 28.67
CA GLU A 671 7.58 27.51 28.60
C GLU A 671 6.37 28.07 29.36
N ASP A 672 6.66 28.93 30.33
CA ASP A 672 5.62 29.56 31.18
C ASP A 672 4.61 30.40 30.35
N CYS A 673 5.05 31.00 29.22
CA CYS A 673 4.17 31.80 28.35
C CYS A 673 3.10 30.93 27.68
N VAL A 674 3.45 29.71 27.22
CA VAL A 674 2.52 28.78 26.61
C VAL A 674 1.53 28.22 27.64
N LEU A 675 1.99 28.01 28.87
CA LEU A 675 1.12 27.59 29.97
C LEU A 675 0.09 28.68 30.33
N GLU A 676 0.50 29.95 30.37
CA GLU A 676 -0.40 31.09 30.61
C GLU A 676 -1.46 31.25 29.49
N GLU A 677 -1.10 31.03 28.23
CA GLU A 677 -2.04 31.05 27.10
C GLU A 677 -3.12 29.97 27.21
N LYS A 678 -2.71 28.74 27.59
CA LYS A 678 -3.62 27.59 27.74
C LYS A 678 -4.35 27.56 29.08
N LYS A 679 -4.03 28.46 30.00
CA LYS A 679 -4.56 28.48 31.37
C LYS A 679 -6.07 28.41 31.44
N ALA A 680 -6.76 29.31 30.73
CA ALA A 680 -8.22 29.42 30.82
C ALA A 680 -8.93 28.13 30.38
N GLU A 681 -8.41 27.45 29.37
CA GLU A 681 -8.95 26.20 28.82
C GLU A 681 -8.68 25.02 29.77
N LEU A 682 -7.43 24.86 30.18
CA LEU A 682 -7.00 23.72 31.00
C LEU A 682 -7.50 23.86 32.46
N GLU A 683 -7.56 25.08 33.02
CA GLU A 683 -8.05 25.36 34.38
C GLU A 683 -9.53 24.96 34.53
N TYR A 684 -10.33 25.24 33.49
CA TYR A 684 -11.73 24.77 33.45
C TYR A 684 -11.84 23.25 33.52
N LEU A 685 -10.99 22.49 32.81
CA LEU A 685 -10.97 21.03 32.83
C LEU A 685 -10.51 20.48 34.19
N ILE A 686 -9.50 21.11 34.80
CA ILE A 686 -8.91 20.69 36.09
C ILE A 686 -9.86 20.93 37.26
N LEU A 687 -10.49 22.13 37.32
CA LEU A 687 -11.29 22.58 38.47
C LEU A 687 -12.78 22.27 38.34
N SER A 688 -13.24 21.60 37.28
CA SER A 688 -14.63 21.20 37.09
C SER A 688 -15.09 20.30 38.27
N GLU A 689 -16.19 20.67 38.93
CA GLU A 689 -16.81 19.86 40.01
C GLU A 689 -17.61 18.67 39.49
N ASP A 690 -17.63 18.46 38.19
CA ASP A 690 -18.42 17.42 37.55
C ASP A 690 -17.86 16.01 37.85
N LYS A 691 -18.76 15.06 38.14
CA LYS A 691 -18.36 13.66 38.43
C LYS A 691 -17.71 12.94 37.24
N GLU A 692 -17.96 13.44 36.03
CA GLU A 692 -17.41 12.88 34.79
C GLU A 692 -16.21 13.69 34.25
N ALA A 693 -15.66 14.62 35.04
CA ALA A 693 -14.55 15.47 34.60
C ALA A 693 -13.31 14.66 34.18
N GLU A 694 -13.00 13.58 34.90
CA GLU A 694 -11.88 12.69 34.57
C GLU A 694 -12.11 11.97 33.23
N SER A 695 -13.33 11.46 33.02
CA SER A 695 -13.69 10.82 31.74
C SER A 695 -13.62 11.80 30.57
N ARG A 696 -14.00 13.08 30.79
CA ARG A 696 -13.89 14.12 29.75
C ARG A 696 -12.43 14.47 29.43
N ILE A 697 -11.56 14.53 30.41
CA ILE A 697 -10.12 14.75 30.18
C ILE A 697 -9.58 13.59 29.32
N LEU A 698 -9.90 12.33 29.67
CA LEU A 698 -9.47 11.17 28.93
C LEU A 698 -10.06 11.12 27.49
N GLU A 699 -11.33 11.53 27.31
CA GLU A 699 -11.94 11.59 25.99
C GLU A 699 -11.38 12.71 25.12
N HIS A 700 -11.06 13.86 25.72
CA HIS A 700 -10.56 15.03 24.98
C HIS A 700 -9.17 14.78 24.39
N PHE A 701 -8.31 14.05 25.09
CA PHE A 701 -6.92 13.75 24.70
C PHE A 701 -6.69 12.30 24.22
N LYS A 702 -7.74 11.62 23.76
CA LYS A 702 -7.71 10.21 23.35
C LYS A 702 -6.84 9.90 22.12
N ASP A 703 -6.61 10.90 21.26
CA ASP A 703 -5.89 10.74 20.00
C ASP A 703 -4.46 11.32 20.08
N PHE A 704 -3.50 10.59 20.66
CA PHE A 704 -2.06 10.88 20.69
C PHE A 704 -1.51 11.80 21.79
N GLU A 705 -2.28 12.20 22.78
CA GLU A 705 -1.84 13.06 23.87
C GLU A 705 -2.11 12.45 25.27
N GLU A 706 -1.87 11.15 25.44
CA GLU A 706 -2.09 10.44 26.72
C GLU A 706 -1.30 11.05 27.88
N ASP A 707 -0.07 11.49 27.63
CA ASP A 707 0.77 12.13 28.66
C ASP A 707 0.15 13.45 29.15
N ILE A 708 -0.47 14.24 28.30
CA ILE A 708 -1.17 15.47 28.68
C ILE A 708 -2.41 15.15 29.53
N ALA A 709 -3.16 14.11 29.14
CA ALA A 709 -4.31 13.67 29.95
C ALA A 709 -3.90 13.30 31.37
N ILE A 710 -2.82 12.53 31.52
CA ILE A 710 -2.26 12.13 32.82
C ILE A 710 -1.76 13.35 33.60
N ALA A 711 -1.09 14.30 32.94
CA ALA A 711 -0.66 15.55 33.57
C ALA A 711 -1.85 16.34 34.14
N LEU A 712 -2.95 16.46 33.39
CA LEU A 712 -4.15 17.15 33.85
C LEU A 712 -4.84 16.40 35.01
N LEU A 713 -4.86 15.07 34.97
CA LEU A 713 -5.39 14.27 36.09
C LEU A 713 -4.55 14.43 37.37
N ASN A 714 -3.22 14.48 37.24
CA ASN A 714 -2.32 14.76 38.36
C ASN A 714 -2.57 16.13 38.96
N LEU A 715 -2.71 17.17 38.12
CA LEU A 715 -3.00 18.54 38.56
C LEU A 715 -4.39 18.63 39.23
N ARG A 716 -5.38 17.93 38.69
CA ARG A 716 -6.69 17.82 39.30
C ARG A 716 -6.61 17.18 40.70
N ASN A 717 -5.88 16.08 40.84
CA ASN A 717 -5.68 15.45 42.13
C ASN A 717 -4.96 16.39 43.13
N CYS A 718 -3.96 17.14 42.68
CA CYS A 718 -3.31 18.17 43.52
C CYS A 718 -4.32 19.23 43.99
N ALA A 719 -5.18 19.72 43.08
CA ALA A 719 -6.21 20.71 43.42
C ALA A 719 -7.26 20.16 44.40
N ILE A 720 -7.74 18.92 44.22
CA ILE A 720 -8.70 18.27 45.13
C ILE A 720 -8.10 18.09 46.51
N LEU A 721 -6.80 17.83 46.63
CA LEU A 721 -6.09 17.68 47.89
C LEU A 721 -5.73 19.08 48.55
N GLY A 722 -6.16 20.17 47.94
CA GLY A 722 -5.99 21.53 48.50
C GLY A 722 -4.67 22.21 48.17
N PHE A 723 -3.91 21.68 47.24
CA PHE A 723 -2.69 22.34 46.74
C PHE A 723 -3.03 23.36 45.64
N PRO A 724 -2.67 24.67 45.83
CA PRO A 724 -3.00 25.68 44.83
C PRO A 724 -2.24 25.46 43.53
N LEU A 725 -2.93 25.55 42.39
CA LEU A 725 -2.32 25.43 41.09
C LEU A 725 -1.48 26.65 40.75
N SER A 726 -0.22 26.42 40.35
CA SER A 726 0.69 27.49 39.91
C SER A 726 1.01 27.31 38.43
N TRP A 727 0.57 28.29 37.60
CA TRP A 727 0.82 28.32 36.17
C TRP A 727 2.22 28.82 35.79
N SER A 728 3.04 29.15 36.79
CA SER A 728 4.47 29.47 36.64
C SER A 728 5.28 28.44 37.41
N PRO A 729 5.41 27.18 36.93
CA PRO A 729 6.04 26.07 37.65
C PRO A 729 7.50 26.38 37.99
N ASN A 730 8.20 27.15 37.17
CA ASN A 730 9.61 27.51 37.38
C ASN A 730 9.83 28.51 38.52
N LYS A 731 8.78 29.17 39.00
CA LYS A 731 8.83 30.07 40.20
C LYS A 731 8.47 29.34 41.50
N SER A 732 8.15 28.04 41.44
CA SER A 732 7.87 27.24 42.67
C SER A 732 9.08 27.18 43.60
N SER A 733 8.83 26.87 44.88
CA SER A 733 9.91 26.72 45.86
C SER A 733 10.79 25.52 45.52
N TRP A 734 10.21 24.45 45.08
CA TRP A 734 10.88 23.23 44.61
C TRP A 734 11.81 23.51 43.43
N ALA A 735 11.31 24.13 42.34
CA ALA A 735 12.11 24.44 41.16
C ALA A 735 13.28 25.37 41.47
N ARG A 736 13.06 26.41 42.28
CA ARG A 736 14.14 27.32 42.70
C ARG A 736 15.21 26.62 43.52
N ARG A 737 14.83 25.68 44.39
CA ARG A 737 15.77 24.87 45.17
C ARG A 737 16.59 23.96 44.25
N LEU A 738 15.97 23.30 43.27
CA LEU A 738 16.70 22.46 42.30
C LEU A 738 17.74 23.27 41.55
N SER A 739 17.37 24.46 41.06
CA SER A 739 18.29 25.34 40.34
C SER A 739 19.48 25.78 41.22
N ALA A 740 19.23 26.17 42.47
CA ALA A 740 20.28 26.56 43.42
C ALA A 740 21.24 25.40 43.74
N ASN A 741 20.71 24.18 43.95
CA ASN A 741 21.53 23.00 44.24
C ASN A 741 22.37 22.58 43.02
N TYR A 742 21.82 22.68 41.82
CA TYR A 742 22.51 22.39 40.57
C TYR A 742 23.69 23.35 40.33
N ASP A 743 23.44 24.64 40.50
CA ASP A 743 24.49 25.68 40.31
C ASP A 743 25.61 25.60 41.35
N SER A 744 25.30 25.16 42.57
CA SER A 744 26.32 24.91 43.61
C SER A 744 27.25 23.77 43.22
N ARG A 745 26.68 22.62 42.75
CA ARG A 745 27.48 21.45 42.33
C ARG A 745 28.38 21.73 41.13
N LYS A 746 27.93 22.53 40.15
CA LYS A 746 28.75 22.89 38.97
C LYS A 746 29.90 23.87 39.31
N LYS A 747 29.87 24.50 40.45
CA LYS A 747 30.99 25.35 40.93
C LYS A 747 32.05 24.55 41.68
N ASP A 748 31.67 23.40 42.24
CA ASP A 748 32.58 22.53 43.01
C ASP A 748 33.26 21.46 42.11
N ASN A 749 32.78 21.23 40.89
CA ASN A 749 33.42 20.44 39.82
C ASN A 749 34.09 21.34 38.78
#